data_9f1b5e6649d76e14a47d822859812895
#
_entry.id   9f1b5e6649d76e14a47d822859812895
#
_cell.length_a   1.000
_cell.length_b   1.000
_cell.length_c   1.000
_cell.angle_alpha   90.00
_cell.angle_beta   90.00
_cell.angle_gamma   90.00
#
_symmetry.space_group_name_H-M   'P 1'
#
loop_
_entity.id
_entity.type
_entity.pdbx_description
1 polymer ?
#
loop_
_entity_poly.entity_id
_entity_poly.type
_entity_poly.pdbx_seq_one_letter_code
_entity_poly.pdbx_strand_id
1 'polypeptide(L)'
;AGYKIYNFDGTDVKWRFAGCDTGENCQMKVYWDAESFPGEAVANVWDYDPQWKVEYFEDGVKVCDMKRFEGKDPYASEVYRDPSSLKRGWVCAVLTQNLFRAPMSGDAKSREVRVTDRFGNVFSEAFESTGVLVVGGGASGVAAGIQAARCGAKSLIIEECPWLGGMLTAAGVSAIDGNYNMRSGIFGEFCDRLATHYGGYEALKSGWVSNILFEPHVGNEIFHKMASEEKNLGLRHGYAFEGAEKTADGWTVHFEKYGSEGGDKLTVRTKVLIDATELGDVAAACGVKYRVGMDSRGETGEDIAPEKANDIVQDMTYVAILKDYGPDADMTIERPEGYDADIFVNSCRGPRSTVANYGRILWSPQEMIDYGRLPGGKKYMLNWPIDGNDYYANVIEMSPEERSFAYEKAKDITRCFLYYIQTELGFKNLGIADDEFPTPDGFPFIPYHREARRIEGEVTFTVDHAAKPFDSDEPLYRTGIAVGDYPVDHHHYRNPDWANLPELHFYPIPSFNVPMGSLIPKAVDDLIVAEKSISVTNIMNGSTRLQPVVMQIGQAAGVLAALAVEKGEKVRDVPVRDVQDVLLASGVYIMPYLDLKPGDENFEAIQRIGATGLIRGVGRNVDWSNQTWFAPDDPSIILRAAQIDRTEDPFHKVKIDLHGREVEE
;
A
#
# COMPACT_ATOMS: atom_id res chain seq x y z
N ALA A 1 18.26 -24.11 19.12
CA ALA A 1 19.17 -25.18 18.67
C ALA A 1 19.69 -24.85 17.29
N GLY A 2 20.91 -25.31 16.97
CA GLY A 2 21.53 -25.06 15.67
C GLY A 2 22.73 -25.97 15.43
N TYR A 3 23.38 -25.78 14.30
CA TYR A 3 24.53 -26.54 13.85
C TYR A 3 25.55 -25.65 13.16
N LYS A 4 26.78 -26.13 12.99
CA LYS A 4 27.82 -25.45 12.20
C LYS A 4 27.86 -26.00 10.79
N ILE A 5 27.97 -25.09 9.84
CA ILE A 5 28.29 -25.39 8.45
C ILE A 5 29.76 -25.06 8.23
N TYR A 6 30.53 -26.01 7.74
CA TYR A 6 31.93 -25.84 7.40
C TYR A 6 32.12 -25.91 5.89
N ASN A 7 32.78 -24.90 5.34
CA ASN A 7 33.21 -24.87 3.95
C ASN A 7 34.73 -25.07 3.87
N PHE A 8 35.18 -26.04 3.14
CA PHE A 8 36.59 -26.36 2.93
C PHE A 8 37.00 -25.97 1.51
N ASP A 9 38.03 -25.12 1.41
CA ASP A 9 38.68 -24.77 0.14
C ASP A 9 40.19 -24.99 0.29
N GLY A 10 40.63 -26.20 -0.15
CA GLY A 10 42.01 -26.65 0.08
C GLY A 10 42.34 -26.72 1.58
N THR A 11 43.24 -25.86 2.06
CA THR A 11 43.61 -25.73 3.47
C THR A 11 42.80 -24.73 4.24
N ASP A 12 41.99 -23.90 3.55
CA ASP A 12 41.16 -22.88 4.16
C ASP A 12 39.83 -23.46 4.64
N VAL A 13 39.49 -23.18 5.88
CA VAL A 13 38.25 -23.63 6.49
C VAL A 13 37.48 -22.38 6.96
N LYS A 14 36.30 -22.20 6.37
CA LYS A 14 35.32 -21.21 6.81
C LYS A 14 34.16 -21.92 7.48
N TRP A 15 33.53 -21.27 8.44
CA TRP A 15 32.36 -21.83 9.10
C TRP A 15 31.36 -20.73 9.46
N ARG A 16 30.11 -21.14 9.60
CA ARG A 16 29.03 -20.32 10.13
C ARG A 16 28.10 -21.15 11.00
N PHE A 17 27.36 -20.49 11.87
CA PHE A 17 26.28 -21.09 12.62
C PHE A 17 25.02 -21.10 11.76
N ALA A 18 24.18 -22.13 11.89
CA ALA A 18 22.84 -22.19 11.32
C ALA A 18 21.87 -22.62 12.42
N GLY A 19 20.89 -21.79 12.72
CA GLY A 19 19.81 -22.11 13.65
C GLY A 19 18.77 -23.02 13.01
N CYS A 20 18.07 -23.83 13.82
CA CYS A 20 17.02 -24.72 13.31
C CYS A 20 15.74 -23.97 12.89
N ASP A 21 15.50 -22.79 13.49
CA ASP A 21 14.30 -21.98 13.31
C ASP A 21 14.65 -20.52 12.93
N THR A 22 15.91 -20.24 12.64
CA THR A 22 16.40 -18.95 12.17
C THR A 22 17.08 -19.15 10.84
N GLY A 23 16.93 -18.25 9.89
CA GLY A 23 17.56 -18.34 8.59
C GLY A 23 19.06 -18.68 8.66
N GLU A 24 19.61 -19.31 7.61
CA GLU A 24 21.01 -19.77 7.59
C GLU A 24 22.05 -18.69 7.86
N ASN A 25 21.69 -17.42 7.68
CA ASN A 25 22.57 -16.25 7.80
C ASN A 25 22.42 -15.49 9.13
N CYS A 26 21.54 -15.93 10.03
CA CYS A 26 21.38 -15.31 11.35
C CYS A 26 22.49 -15.78 12.30
N GLN A 27 23.38 -14.86 12.71
CA GLN A 27 24.53 -15.18 13.55
C GLN A 27 24.41 -14.64 14.98
N MET A 28 23.38 -13.84 15.27
CA MET A 28 23.10 -13.29 16.57
C MET A 28 21.60 -13.06 16.78
N LYS A 29 21.24 -12.73 18.04
CA LYS A 29 19.98 -12.11 18.40
C LYS A 29 20.25 -11.00 19.40
N VAL A 30 19.69 -9.82 19.13
CA VAL A 30 19.81 -8.67 20.03
C VAL A 30 18.51 -8.50 20.83
N TYR A 31 18.68 -8.17 22.09
CA TYR A 31 17.61 -7.86 23.03
C TYR A 31 17.74 -6.40 23.43
N TRP A 32 16.77 -5.61 23.04
CA TRP A 32 16.72 -4.18 23.30
C TRP A 32 15.89 -3.92 24.54
N ASP A 33 16.56 -3.43 25.61
CA ASP A 33 15.90 -3.11 26.88
C ASP A 33 15.10 -4.29 27.49
N ALA A 34 15.71 -5.47 27.51
CA ALA A 34 15.09 -6.64 28.10
C ALA A 34 14.86 -6.46 29.61
N GLU A 35 13.77 -7.04 30.14
CA GLU A 35 13.43 -6.97 31.60
C GLU A 35 14.60 -7.37 32.50
N SER A 36 15.39 -8.35 32.09
CA SER A 36 16.58 -8.81 32.80
C SER A 36 17.80 -7.89 32.69
N PHE A 37 17.79 -6.95 31.75
CA PHE A 37 18.89 -6.02 31.43
C PHE A 37 18.34 -4.63 31.04
N PRO A 38 17.67 -3.93 31.98
CA PRO A 38 17.06 -2.66 31.69
C PRO A 38 18.12 -1.59 31.33
N GLY A 39 17.86 -0.82 30.28
CA GLY A 39 18.74 0.22 29.76
C GLY A 39 20.00 -0.31 29.04
N GLU A 40 20.02 -1.60 28.68
CA GLU A 40 21.14 -2.20 27.96
C GLU A 40 20.68 -2.86 26.64
N ALA A 41 21.52 -2.78 25.63
CA ALA A 41 21.46 -3.67 24.46
C ALA A 41 22.26 -4.93 24.80
N VAL A 42 21.62 -6.10 24.69
CA VAL A 42 22.27 -7.39 24.94
C VAL A 42 22.22 -8.24 23.66
N ALA A 43 23.38 -8.62 23.15
CA ALA A 43 23.51 -9.49 21.99
C ALA A 43 23.96 -10.90 22.42
N ASN A 44 23.23 -11.93 21.98
CA ASN A 44 23.71 -13.30 22.01
C ASN A 44 24.33 -13.62 20.64
N VAL A 45 25.65 -13.65 20.57
CA VAL A 45 26.41 -13.90 19.33
C VAL A 45 26.74 -15.39 19.29
N TRP A 46 26.03 -16.10 18.43
CA TRP A 46 26.14 -17.55 18.36
C TRP A 46 27.47 -17.96 17.74
N ASP A 47 28.09 -18.96 18.37
CA ASP A 47 29.37 -19.50 17.94
C ASP A 47 30.51 -18.48 17.87
N TYR A 48 30.49 -17.50 18.77
CA TYR A 48 31.48 -16.43 18.86
C TYR A 48 32.92 -16.96 18.89
N ASP A 49 33.77 -16.38 18.06
CA ASP A 49 35.22 -16.57 18.05
C ASP A 49 35.93 -15.30 18.58
N PRO A 50 37.00 -15.41 19.38
CA PRO A 50 37.73 -14.26 19.93
C PRO A 50 38.26 -13.24 18.88
N GLN A 51 38.35 -13.63 17.62
CA GLN A 51 38.74 -12.72 16.52
C GLN A 51 37.57 -11.93 15.94
N TRP A 52 36.34 -12.20 16.38
CA TRP A 52 35.19 -11.44 15.97
C TRP A 52 35.10 -10.12 16.72
N LYS A 53 34.53 -9.08 16.05
CA LYS A 53 34.24 -7.79 16.67
C LYS A 53 32.74 -7.71 16.91
N VAL A 54 32.35 -7.22 18.09
CA VAL A 54 30.95 -6.96 18.44
C VAL A 54 30.87 -5.50 18.87
N GLU A 55 30.21 -4.68 18.04
CA GLU A 55 30.23 -3.23 18.12
C GLU A 55 28.80 -2.69 18.29
N TYR A 56 28.68 -1.63 19.10
CA TYR A 56 27.41 -0.93 19.34
C TYR A 56 27.46 0.48 18.79
N PHE A 57 26.38 0.86 18.09
CA PHE A 57 26.21 2.15 17.42
C PHE A 57 24.93 2.84 17.89
N GLU A 58 24.94 4.18 17.94
CA GLU A 58 23.77 5.04 18.11
C GLU A 58 23.80 6.11 17.01
N ASP A 59 22.65 6.32 16.34
CA ASP A 59 22.48 7.28 15.24
C ASP A 59 23.61 7.18 14.17
N GLY A 60 24.01 5.95 13.87
CA GLY A 60 25.06 5.63 12.91
C GLY A 60 26.50 5.84 13.39
N VAL A 61 26.71 6.28 14.64
CA VAL A 61 28.03 6.52 15.21
C VAL A 61 28.40 5.39 16.18
N LYS A 62 29.57 4.79 16.02
CA LYS A 62 30.08 3.79 16.96
C LYS A 62 30.24 4.38 18.36
N VAL A 63 29.54 3.79 19.33
CA VAL A 63 29.60 4.17 20.74
C VAL A 63 30.72 3.39 21.46
N CYS A 64 30.74 2.05 21.29
CA CYS A 64 31.73 1.20 21.97
C CYS A 64 31.85 -0.19 21.31
N ASP A 65 32.90 -0.91 21.67
CA ASP A 65 32.94 -2.36 21.59
C ASP A 65 32.11 -2.93 22.74
N MET A 66 31.19 -3.86 22.44
CA MET A 66 30.33 -4.43 23.46
C MET A 66 31.12 -5.32 24.44
N LYS A 67 30.74 -5.27 25.70
CA LYS A 67 31.41 -6.02 26.77
C LYS A 67 30.85 -7.44 26.87
N ARG A 68 31.70 -8.45 26.64
CA ARG A 68 31.36 -9.86 26.83
C ARG A 68 31.12 -10.18 28.30
N PHE A 69 30.11 -11.02 28.57
CA PHE A 69 29.83 -11.52 29.94
C PHE A 69 29.20 -12.91 29.91
N GLU A 70 29.21 -13.60 31.05
CA GLU A 70 28.50 -14.85 31.26
C GLU A 70 27.12 -14.57 31.86
N GLY A 71 26.07 -15.14 31.27
CA GLY A 71 24.71 -14.93 31.71
C GLY A 71 23.74 -15.92 31.11
N LYS A 72 22.47 -15.79 31.46
CA LYS A 72 21.37 -16.49 30.77
C LYS A 72 20.84 -15.65 29.63
N ASP A 73 20.59 -16.30 28.51
CA ASP A 73 19.93 -15.66 27.35
C ASP A 73 18.54 -15.15 27.77
N PRO A 74 18.18 -13.88 27.46
CA PRO A 74 16.90 -13.29 27.86
C PRO A 74 15.68 -14.09 27.35
N TYR A 75 15.67 -14.48 26.08
CA TYR A 75 14.58 -15.27 25.50
C TYR A 75 14.46 -16.66 26.14
N ALA A 76 15.59 -17.35 26.33
CA ALA A 76 15.57 -18.63 27.02
C ALA A 76 15.09 -18.49 28.49
N SER A 77 15.42 -17.39 29.16
CA SER A 77 14.96 -17.10 30.52
C SER A 77 13.44 -16.88 30.57
N GLU A 78 12.88 -16.24 29.54
CA GLU A 78 11.44 -16.02 29.42
C GLU A 78 10.69 -17.30 29.10
N VAL A 79 11.09 -18.02 28.05
CA VAL A 79 10.46 -19.28 27.60
C VAL A 79 10.46 -20.34 28.71
N TYR A 80 11.53 -20.41 29.52
CA TYR A 80 11.64 -21.40 30.57
C TYR A 80 11.27 -20.85 31.98
N ARG A 81 10.59 -19.72 32.05
CA ARG A 81 10.16 -19.08 33.32
C ARG A 81 9.15 -19.96 34.07
N ASP A 82 8.22 -20.56 33.33
CA ASP A 82 7.19 -21.47 33.91
C ASP A 82 7.45 -22.92 33.48
N PRO A 83 7.99 -23.76 34.39
CA PRO A 83 8.24 -25.16 34.12
C PRO A 83 6.97 -25.98 33.83
N SER A 84 5.77 -25.50 34.27
CA SER A 84 4.52 -26.21 34.08
C SER A 84 4.01 -26.13 32.62
N SER A 85 4.44 -25.12 31.89
CA SER A 85 4.13 -24.95 30.46
C SER A 85 4.97 -25.85 29.53
N LEU A 86 6.01 -26.48 30.08
CA LEU A 86 6.98 -27.24 29.30
C LEU A 86 6.64 -28.73 29.25
N LYS A 87 6.83 -29.37 28.09
CA LYS A 87 6.71 -30.84 27.94
C LYS A 87 7.59 -31.61 28.93
N ARG A 88 8.69 -30.98 29.43
CA ARG A 88 9.65 -31.56 30.37
C ARG A 88 10.08 -30.49 31.37
N GLY A 89 9.55 -30.50 32.57
CA GLY A 89 9.75 -29.50 33.61
C GLY A 89 11.18 -29.35 34.15
N TRP A 90 12.14 -30.19 33.70
CA TRP A 90 13.56 -30.05 34.07
C TRP A 90 14.34 -29.16 33.09
N VAL A 91 13.78 -28.75 31.97
CA VAL A 91 14.42 -27.86 31.00
C VAL A 91 14.45 -26.45 31.62
N CYS A 92 15.60 -25.80 31.57
CA CYS A 92 15.78 -24.45 32.08
C CYS A 92 16.83 -23.67 31.27
N ALA A 93 16.80 -22.34 31.37
CA ALA A 93 17.81 -21.49 30.76
C ALA A 93 19.16 -21.76 31.41
N VAL A 94 20.19 -22.05 30.63
CA VAL A 94 21.56 -22.31 31.05
C VAL A 94 22.45 -21.08 30.85
N LEU A 95 23.55 -20.99 31.59
CA LEU A 95 24.55 -19.94 31.41
C LEU A 95 25.26 -20.13 30.05
N THR A 96 25.46 -19.01 29.37
CA THR A 96 26.26 -18.94 28.12
C THR A 96 27.31 -17.85 28.24
N GLN A 97 28.44 -18.04 27.57
CA GLN A 97 29.53 -17.05 27.48
C GLN A 97 29.48 -16.23 26.19
N ASN A 98 28.39 -16.36 25.41
CA ASN A 98 28.25 -15.72 24.12
C ASN A 98 27.42 -14.42 24.19
N LEU A 99 27.19 -13.90 25.40
CA LEU A 99 26.47 -12.65 25.62
C LEU A 99 27.41 -11.46 25.62
N PHE A 100 26.95 -10.38 24.98
CA PHE A 100 27.60 -9.09 24.92
C PHE A 100 26.62 -8.01 25.35
N ARG A 101 27.07 -6.94 25.98
CA ARG A 101 26.21 -5.83 26.41
C ARG A 101 26.84 -4.47 26.22
N ALA A 102 26.00 -3.47 25.97
CA ALA A 102 26.35 -2.07 25.96
C ALA A 102 25.20 -1.24 26.58
N PRO A 103 25.50 -0.15 27.33
CA PRO A 103 24.46 0.75 27.82
C PRO A 103 23.85 1.52 26.65
N MET A 104 22.54 1.70 26.69
CA MET A 104 21.80 2.49 25.70
C MET A 104 21.57 3.92 26.22
N SER A 105 21.77 4.94 25.35
CA SER A 105 21.38 6.30 25.70
C SER A 105 19.85 6.47 25.53
N GLY A 106 19.24 7.33 26.35
CA GLY A 106 17.81 7.64 26.25
C GLY A 106 17.42 8.42 24.99
N ASP A 107 18.37 9.13 24.40
CA ASP A 107 18.11 10.14 23.35
C ASP A 107 18.34 9.63 21.91
N ALA A 108 18.95 8.44 21.73
CA ALA A 108 19.25 7.90 20.41
C ALA A 108 17.97 7.54 19.65
N LYS A 109 17.91 7.97 18.38
CA LYS A 109 16.79 7.70 17.47
C LYS A 109 16.88 6.29 16.87
N SER A 110 18.11 5.83 16.60
CA SER A 110 18.39 4.50 16.09
C SER A 110 19.55 3.87 16.86
N ARG A 111 19.54 2.56 16.98
CA ARG A 111 20.58 1.75 17.62
C ARG A 111 20.90 0.57 16.73
N GLU A 112 22.16 0.14 16.72
CA GLU A 112 22.60 -1.00 15.93
C GLU A 112 23.66 -1.78 16.70
N VAL A 113 23.54 -3.10 16.70
CA VAL A 113 24.63 -4.01 17.04
C VAL A 113 25.18 -4.61 15.75
N ARG A 114 26.49 -4.49 15.58
CA ARG A 114 27.18 -5.02 14.40
C ARG A 114 28.22 -6.04 14.83
N VAL A 115 28.16 -7.21 14.22
CA VAL A 115 29.14 -8.28 14.40
C VAL A 115 29.94 -8.45 13.12
N THR A 116 31.27 -8.40 13.21
CA THR A 116 32.15 -8.73 12.09
C THR A 116 32.90 -10.00 12.44
N ASP A 117 32.71 -11.06 11.65
CA ASP A 117 33.40 -12.33 11.86
C ASP A 117 34.87 -12.25 11.40
N ARG A 118 35.62 -13.31 11.69
CA ARG A 118 37.05 -13.40 11.30
C ARG A 118 37.27 -13.50 9.79
N PHE A 119 36.21 -13.77 9.01
CA PHE A 119 36.25 -13.88 7.55
C PHE A 119 35.88 -12.57 6.84
N GLY A 120 35.48 -11.56 7.62
CA GLY A 120 35.08 -10.24 7.13
C GLY A 120 33.59 -10.11 6.81
N ASN A 121 32.78 -11.14 7.10
CA ASN A 121 31.32 -11.02 6.99
C ASN A 121 30.79 -10.12 8.10
N VAL A 122 29.81 -9.28 7.74
CA VAL A 122 29.16 -8.34 8.67
C VAL A 122 27.69 -8.75 8.84
N PHE A 123 27.26 -8.83 10.10
CA PHE A 123 25.88 -9.09 10.49
C PHE A 123 25.41 -7.94 11.35
N SER A 124 24.23 -7.41 11.09
CA SER A 124 23.69 -6.30 11.88
C SER A 124 22.25 -6.54 12.32
N GLU A 125 21.94 -6.01 13.51
CA GLU A 125 20.58 -5.92 14.01
C GLU A 125 20.35 -4.51 14.52
N ALA A 126 19.35 -3.82 13.94
CA ALA A 126 19.04 -2.43 14.24
C ALA A 126 17.72 -2.31 15.02
N PHE A 127 17.59 -1.22 15.77
CA PHE A 127 16.40 -0.86 16.52
C PHE A 127 16.08 0.61 16.32
N GLU A 128 14.83 0.89 16.00
CA GLU A 128 14.29 2.26 15.92
C GLU A 128 13.00 2.40 16.72
N SER A 129 12.65 3.63 17.10
CA SER A 129 11.35 3.92 17.69
C SER A 129 10.72 5.15 17.06
N THR A 130 9.42 5.06 16.81
CA THR A 130 8.65 6.12 16.18
C THR A 130 7.27 6.25 16.83
N GLY A 131 6.54 7.33 16.57
CA GLY A 131 5.13 7.47 16.96
C GLY A 131 4.21 6.71 16.01
N VAL A 132 4.48 6.82 14.70
CA VAL A 132 3.69 6.20 13.63
C VAL A 132 4.63 5.40 12.74
N LEU A 133 4.37 4.11 12.58
CA LEU A 133 5.06 3.24 11.63
C LEU A 133 4.12 2.90 10.48
N VAL A 134 4.59 3.15 9.26
CA VAL A 134 3.90 2.78 8.03
C VAL A 134 4.67 1.64 7.37
N VAL A 135 4.04 0.49 7.21
CA VAL A 135 4.60 -0.65 6.49
C VAL A 135 4.04 -0.69 5.08
N GLY A 136 4.91 -0.55 4.10
CA GLY A 136 4.61 -0.34 2.69
C GLY A 136 4.69 1.15 2.31
N GLY A 137 5.51 1.47 1.32
CA GLY A 137 5.67 2.80 0.72
C GLY A 137 4.89 2.95 -0.59
N GLY A 138 3.77 2.21 -0.71
CA GLY A 138 2.83 2.32 -1.81
C GLY A 138 2.14 3.68 -1.89
N ALA A 139 1.12 3.81 -2.72
CA ALA A 139 0.40 5.07 -2.92
C ALA A 139 -0.20 5.61 -1.61
N SER A 140 -0.83 4.74 -0.81
CA SER A 140 -1.36 5.11 0.50
C SER A 140 -0.26 5.32 1.53
N GLY A 141 0.78 4.48 1.55
CA GLY A 141 1.82 4.52 2.56
C GLY A 141 2.65 5.80 2.50
N VAL A 142 3.02 6.25 1.30
CA VAL A 142 3.69 7.55 1.11
C VAL A 142 2.83 8.69 1.63
N ALA A 143 1.55 8.70 1.26
CA ALA A 143 0.62 9.74 1.71
C ALA A 143 0.43 9.72 3.23
N ALA A 144 0.33 8.52 3.84
CA ALA A 144 0.20 8.36 5.29
C ALA A 144 1.43 8.88 6.05
N GLY A 145 2.63 8.48 5.62
CA GLY A 145 3.87 8.91 6.27
C GLY A 145 4.09 10.41 6.18
N ILE A 146 3.89 11.00 5.00
CA ILE A 146 3.99 12.44 4.77
C ILE A 146 2.99 13.20 5.65
N GLN A 147 1.72 12.77 5.64
CA GLN A 147 0.69 13.49 6.40
C GLN A 147 0.89 13.36 7.92
N ALA A 148 1.26 12.19 8.42
CA ALA A 148 1.58 12.02 9.84
C ALA A 148 2.72 12.97 10.28
N ALA A 149 3.76 13.09 9.44
CA ALA A 149 4.87 14.01 9.68
C ALA A 149 4.43 15.49 9.68
N ARG A 150 3.55 15.88 8.74
CA ARG A 150 2.96 17.23 8.66
C ARG A 150 2.10 17.56 9.88
N CYS A 151 1.43 16.57 10.47
CA CYS A 151 0.72 16.69 11.72
C CYS A 151 1.64 16.71 12.96
N GLY A 152 2.96 16.68 12.80
CA GLY A 152 3.93 16.77 13.87
C GLY A 152 4.36 15.42 14.50
N ALA A 153 3.76 14.31 14.10
CA ALA A 153 4.17 13.00 14.60
C ALA A 153 5.52 12.58 13.99
N LYS A 154 6.38 11.93 14.79
CA LYS A 154 7.50 11.19 14.22
C LYS A 154 6.93 9.99 13.48
N SER A 155 7.15 9.91 12.18
CA SER A 155 6.71 8.82 11.33
C SER A 155 7.88 8.14 10.62
N LEU A 156 7.71 6.85 10.33
CA LEU A 156 8.69 6.04 9.62
C LEU A 156 7.97 5.20 8.57
N ILE A 157 8.39 5.30 7.32
CA ILE A 157 7.96 4.39 6.26
C ILE A 157 9.01 3.32 6.07
N ILE A 158 8.59 2.05 6.04
CA ILE A 158 9.43 0.93 5.65
C ILE A 158 8.87 0.30 4.38
N GLU A 159 9.70 0.24 3.34
CA GLU A 159 9.34 -0.24 2.02
C GLU A 159 10.32 -1.34 1.58
N GLU A 160 9.78 -2.41 1.02
CA GLU A 160 10.55 -3.55 0.54
C GLU A 160 11.32 -3.21 -0.74
N CYS A 161 10.68 -2.50 -1.66
CA CYS A 161 11.28 -2.13 -2.93
C CYS A 161 12.03 -0.77 -2.84
N PRO A 162 12.94 -0.48 -3.79
CA PRO A 162 13.68 0.79 -3.76
C PRO A 162 12.84 2.01 -4.18
N TRP A 163 11.63 1.82 -4.69
CA TRP A 163 10.75 2.88 -5.18
C TRP A 163 9.55 3.12 -4.27
N LEU A 164 9.13 4.38 -4.16
CA LEU A 164 7.91 4.82 -3.50
C LEU A 164 6.76 4.99 -4.50
N GLY A 165 5.52 4.80 -4.05
CA GLY A 165 4.31 5.05 -4.83
C GLY A 165 3.59 3.78 -5.32
N GLY A 166 4.15 2.59 -5.08
CA GLY A 166 3.52 1.29 -5.33
C GLY A 166 2.92 1.16 -6.73
N MET A 167 1.60 1.01 -6.82
CA MET A 167 0.91 0.83 -8.09
C MET A 167 1.21 1.93 -9.13
N LEU A 168 1.43 3.19 -8.69
CA LEU A 168 1.70 4.32 -9.58
C LEU A 168 3.11 4.31 -10.19
N THR A 169 4.05 3.67 -9.52
CA THR A 169 5.49 3.73 -9.84
C THR A 169 6.10 2.35 -9.93
N ALA A 170 6.27 1.66 -8.80
CA ALA A 170 6.92 0.35 -8.69
C ALA A 170 6.23 -0.74 -9.51
N ALA A 171 4.90 -0.66 -9.72
CA ALA A 171 4.13 -1.55 -10.58
C ALA A 171 3.92 -1.00 -12.01
N GLY A 172 4.34 0.22 -12.30
CA GLY A 172 4.32 0.80 -13.63
C GLY A 172 2.97 1.29 -14.15
N VAL A 173 1.90 1.35 -13.32
CA VAL A 173 0.59 1.90 -13.74
C VAL A 173 0.60 3.42 -13.58
N SER A 174 1.31 4.08 -14.48
CA SER A 174 1.55 5.52 -14.46
C SER A 174 0.48 6.32 -15.21
N ALA A 175 -0.77 5.90 -15.08
CA ALA A 175 -1.97 6.56 -15.55
C ALA A 175 -2.97 6.65 -14.41
N ILE A 176 -3.43 7.84 -14.09
CA ILE A 176 -4.32 8.07 -12.95
C ILE A 176 -5.77 8.09 -13.41
N ASP A 177 -6.63 7.29 -12.78
CA ASP A 177 -8.04 7.17 -13.07
C ASP A 177 -8.92 7.85 -12.02
N GLY A 178 -9.84 8.68 -12.48
CA GLY A 178 -10.79 9.41 -11.61
C GLY A 178 -10.22 10.68 -10.97
N ASN A 179 -11.08 11.36 -10.24
CA ASN A 179 -10.82 12.58 -9.47
C ASN A 179 -10.13 13.73 -10.24
N TYR A 180 -10.25 13.77 -11.56
CA TYR A 180 -9.60 14.80 -12.38
C TYR A 180 -9.99 16.22 -11.99
N ASN A 181 -11.22 16.38 -11.52
CA ASN A 181 -11.76 17.65 -11.06
C ASN A 181 -11.77 17.81 -9.54
N MET A 182 -11.35 16.79 -8.79
CA MET A 182 -11.27 16.81 -7.32
C MET A 182 -9.85 16.55 -6.82
N ARG A 183 -8.86 17.15 -7.48
CA ARG A 183 -7.46 17.09 -7.02
C ARG A 183 -7.32 17.85 -5.71
N SER A 184 -6.81 17.20 -4.67
CA SER A 184 -6.70 17.78 -3.34
C SER A 184 -5.64 17.11 -2.48
N GLY A 185 -5.21 17.78 -1.42
CA GLY A 185 -4.25 17.25 -0.47
C GLY A 185 -2.95 16.75 -1.15
N ILE A 186 -2.42 15.65 -0.64
CA ILE A 186 -1.18 15.02 -1.16
C ILE A 186 -1.36 14.54 -2.60
N PHE A 187 -2.54 14.01 -2.96
CA PHE A 187 -2.84 13.65 -4.34
C PHE A 187 -2.78 14.87 -5.28
N GLY A 188 -3.39 15.98 -4.88
CA GLY A 188 -3.34 17.24 -5.65
C GLY A 188 -1.90 17.75 -5.80
N GLU A 189 -1.13 17.75 -4.72
CA GLU A 189 0.28 18.15 -4.72
C GLU A 189 1.13 17.28 -5.67
N PHE A 190 0.92 15.95 -5.65
CA PHE A 190 1.59 15.05 -6.58
C PHE A 190 1.28 15.40 -8.03
N CYS A 191 0.01 15.62 -8.37
CA CYS A 191 -0.41 16.04 -9.72
C CYS A 191 0.19 17.39 -10.13
N ASP A 192 0.25 18.37 -9.22
CA ASP A 192 0.84 19.69 -9.49
C ASP A 192 2.35 19.59 -9.74
N ARG A 193 3.04 18.71 -9.01
CA ARG A 193 4.48 18.45 -9.22
C ARG A 193 4.75 17.74 -10.54
N LEU A 194 3.91 16.78 -10.95
CA LEU A 194 3.94 16.17 -12.27
C LEU A 194 3.73 17.23 -13.37
N ALA A 195 2.69 18.06 -13.24
CA ALA A 195 2.41 19.13 -14.20
C ALA A 195 3.58 20.12 -14.28
N THR A 196 4.21 20.45 -13.17
CA THR A 196 5.41 21.30 -13.14
C THR A 196 6.58 20.66 -13.88
N HIS A 197 6.82 19.36 -13.69
CA HIS A 197 7.90 18.61 -14.33
C HIS A 197 7.73 18.59 -15.87
N TYR A 198 6.51 18.34 -16.35
CA TYR A 198 6.23 18.19 -17.79
C TYR A 198 5.81 19.50 -18.48
N GLY A 199 5.77 20.64 -17.76
CA GLY A 199 5.45 21.95 -18.35
C GLY A 199 3.95 22.27 -18.43
N GLY A 200 3.11 21.60 -17.66
CA GLY A 200 1.69 21.88 -17.50
C GLY A 200 0.79 20.65 -17.61
N TYR A 201 -0.45 20.78 -17.14
CA TYR A 201 -1.43 19.68 -17.15
C TYR A 201 -1.76 19.15 -18.55
N GLU A 202 -1.68 19.99 -19.59
CA GLU A 202 -1.94 19.55 -20.97
C GLU A 202 -0.89 18.56 -21.47
N ALA A 203 0.36 18.64 -20.98
CA ALA A 203 1.40 17.69 -21.33
C ALA A 203 1.17 16.29 -20.72
N LEU A 204 0.37 16.19 -19.66
CA LEU A 204 0.04 14.92 -19.00
C LEU A 204 -1.06 14.14 -19.77
N LYS A 205 -1.81 14.78 -20.67
CA LYS A 205 -2.83 14.15 -21.51
C LYS A 205 -2.22 13.52 -22.76
N SER A 206 -1.21 12.70 -22.60
CA SER A 206 -0.40 12.19 -23.70
C SER A 206 -0.96 10.92 -24.35
N GLY A 207 -1.62 10.06 -23.57
CA GLY A 207 -2.40 8.90 -24.04
C GLY A 207 -3.89 9.11 -23.83
N TRP A 208 -4.72 8.16 -24.27
CA TRP A 208 -6.18 8.33 -24.15
C TRP A 208 -6.80 7.57 -22.96
N VAL A 209 -6.01 6.76 -22.22
CA VAL A 209 -6.51 6.06 -21.03
C VAL A 209 -6.84 7.02 -19.89
N SER A 210 -6.08 8.10 -19.75
CA SER A 210 -6.17 8.99 -18.60
C SER A 210 -5.89 10.44 -18.99
N ASN A 211 -6.34 11.38 -18.16
CA ASN A 211 -5.95 12.78 -18.25
C ASN A 211 -4.61 13.10 -17.55
N ILE A 212 -4.03 12.12 -16.83
CA ILE A 212 -2.77 12.27 -16.11
C ILE A 212 -1.94 11.02 -16.33
N LEU A 213 -1.00 11.11 -17.27
CA LEU A 213 0.02 10.10 -17.52
C LEU A 213 1.40 10.67 -17.20
N PHE A 214 2.33 9.80 -16.82
CA PHE A 214 3.70 10.18 -16.47
C PHE A 214 4.63 8.97 -16.58
N GLU A 215 5.93 9.20 -16.61
CA GLU A 215 6.91 8.11 -16.54
C GLU A 215 7.03 7.62 -15.09
N PRO A 216 6.97 6.30 -14.81
CA PRO A 216 7.03 5.74 -13.45
C PRO A 216 8.20 6.25 -12.60
N HIS A 217 9.41 6.36 -13.18
CA HIS A 217 10.59 6.88 -12.46
C HIS A 217 10.39 8.33 -12.01
N VAL A 218 9.74 9.19 -12.83
CA VAL A 218 9.44 10.58 -12.46
C VAL A 218 8.48 10.63 -11.26
N GLY A 219 7.46 9.76 -11.27
CA GLY A 219 6.56 9.63 -10.13
C GLY A 219 7.30 9.24 -8.84
N ASN A 220 8.20 8.26 -8.93
CA ASN A 220 9.05 7.84 -7.82
C ASN A 220 9.95 8.98 -7.30
N GLU A 221 10.61 9.72 -8.20
CA GLU A 221 11.44 10.87 -7.82
C GLU A 221 10.66 11.95 -7.09
N ILE A 222 9.42 12.23 -7.55
CA ILE A 222 8.52 13.19 -6.91
C ILE A 222 8.14 12.72 -5.52
N PHE A 223 7.76 11.45 -5.32
CA PHE A 223 7.43 10.92 -3.99
C PHE A 223 8.62 10.96 -3.05
N HIS A 224 9.81 10.58 -3.51
CA HIS A 224 11.04 10.71 -2.70
C HIS A 224 11.32 12.16 -2.31
N LYS A 225 11.13 13.11 -3.23
CA LYS A 225 11.30 14.53 -2.94
C LYS A 225 10.29 15.00 -1.90
N MET A 226 9.00 14.67 -2.06
CA MET A 226 7.96 15.01 -1.10
C MET A 226 8.28 14.44 0.30
N ALA A 227 8.68 13.18 0.37
CA ALA A 227 9.07 12.54 1.63
C ALA A 227 10.29 13.21 2.28
N SER A 228 11.31 13.57 1.48
CA SER A 228 12.54 14.20 1.97
C SER A 228 12.37 15.62 2.49
N GLU A 229 11.32 16.31 2.09
CA GLU A 229 10.96 17.65 2.57
C GLU A 229 10.38 17.64 4.00
N GLU A 230 9.94 16.45 4.49
CA GLU A 230 9.29 16.30 5.79
C GLU A 230 10.32 15.92 6.89
N LYS A 231 10.56 16.86 7.82
CA LYS A 231 11.59 16.70 8.88
C LYS A 231 11.30 15.57 9.88
N ASN A 232 10.02 15.23 10.07
CA ASN A 232 9.58 14.21 11.00
C ASN A 232 9.37 12.85 10.35
N LEU A 233 9.68 12.70 9.05
CA LEU A 233 9.54 11.46 8.31
C LEU A 233 10.89 10.76 8.15
N GLY A 234 10.98 9.52 8.61
CA GLY A 234 12.05 8.58 8.29
C GLY A 234 11.63 7.65 7.14
N LEU A 235 12.60 7.15 6.40
CA LEU A 235 12.38 6.22 5.30
C LEU A 235 13.44 5.13 5.31
N ARG A 236 13.02 3.86 5.18
CA ARG A 236 13.90 2.70 5.02
C ARG A 236 13.43 1.87 3.84
N HIS A 237 14.33 1.60 2.92
CA HIS A 237 14.11 0.73 1.76
C HIS A 237 14.81 -0.61 1.91
N GLY A 238 14.26 -1.62 1.23
CA GLY A 238 14.85 -2.94 1.14
C GLY A 238 14.63 -3.78 2.38
N TYR A 239 13.56 -3.54 3.15
CA TYR A 239 13.20 -4.31 4.33
C TYR A 239 11.83 -4.95 4.15
N ALA A 240 11.81 -6.28 4.12
CA ALA A 240 10.60 -7.09 4.09
C ALA A 240 10.02 -7.26 5.50
N PHE A 241 8.72 -7.22 5.62
CA PHE A 241 8.00 -7.44 6.87
C PHE A 241 8.08 -8.92 7.29
N GLU A 242 8.50 -9.20 8.53
CA GLU A 242 8.56 -10.54 9.09
C GLU A 242 7.44 -10.82 10.11
N GLY A 243 7.01 -9.80 10.87
CA GLY A 243 5.98 -9.99 11.89
C GLY A 243 5.80 -8.78 12.79
N ALA A 244 4.72 -8.77 13.56
CA ALA A 244 4.39 -7.73 14.51
C ALA A 244 3.83 -8.33 15.81
N GLU A 245 4.21 -7.74 16.93
CA GLU A 245 3.76 -8.12 18.27
C GLU A 245 3.08 -6.93 18.95
N LYS A 246 1.85 -7.12 19.43
CA LYS A 246 1.16 -6.10 20.23
C LYS A 246 1.79 -6.01 21.61
N THR A 247 2.11 -4.79 22.04
CA THR A 247 2.62 -4.48 23.38
C THR A 247 1.61 -3.66 24.18
N ALA A 248 1.89 -3.39 25.45
CA ALA A 248 1.04 -2.53 26.27
C ALA A 248 0.94 -1.10 25.73
N ASP A 249 2.02 -0.61 25.09
CA ASP A 249 2.15 0.79 24.65
C ASP A 249 2.17 0.96 23.12
N GLY A 250 1.75 -0.06 22.37
CA GLY A 250 1.74 -0.03 20.89
C GLY A 250 2.19 -1.35 20.27
N TRP A 251 3.18 -1.31 19.38
CA TRP A 251 3.64 -2.44 18.59
C TRP A 251 5.14 -2.55 18.56
N THR A 252 5.64 -3.79 18.47
CA THR A 252 7.01 -4.11 18.07
C THR A 252 6.93 -4.85 16.73
N VAL A 253 7.59 -4.32 15.71
CA VAL A 253 7.51 -4.82 14.33
C VAL A 253 8.89 -5.22 13.85
N HIS A 254 8.99 -6.36 13.19
CA HIS A 254 10.24 -6.99 12.75
C HIS A 254 10.33 -7.01 11.23
N PHE A 255 11.53 -6.72 10.74
CA PHE A 255 11.85 -6.68 9.32
C PHE A 255 13.18 -7.36 9.06
N GLU A 256 13.31 -7.96 7.89
CA GLU A 256 14.56 -8.47 7.35
C GLU A 256 14.94 -7.72 6.08
N LYS A 257 16.23 -7.39 5.94
CA LYS A 257 16.71 -6.68 4.77
C LYS A 257 16.72 -7.60 3.55
N TYR A 258 16.04 -7.20 2.50
CA TYR A 258 15.90 -7.97 1.28
C TYR A 258 17.28 -8.23 0.62
N GLY A 259 17.55 -9.49 0.29
CA GLY A 259 18.79 -9.89 -0.40
C GLY A 259 20.07 -9.77 0.43
N SER A 260 19.98 -9.54 1.74
CA SER A 260 21.16 -9.57 2.59
C SER A 260 21.60 -11.03 2.83
N GLU A 261 22.82 -11.37 2.41
CA GLU A 261 23.42 -12.67 2.74
C GLU A 261 23.74 -12.79 4.25
N GLY A 262 23.68 -11.70 4.98
CA GLY A 262 24.05 -11.59 6.38
C GLY A 262 22.88 -11.58 7.38
N GLY A 263 21.64 -11.59 6.90
CA GLY A 263 20.46 -11.56 7.78
C GLY A 263 20.36 -10.26 8.60
N ASP A 264 20.59 -9.11 7.95
CA ASP A 264 20.41 -7.80 8.59
C ASP A 264 18.95 -7.62 9.00
N LYS A 265 18.71 -7.35 10.28
CA LYS A 265 17.37 -7.22 10.85
C LYS A 265 17.13 -5.82 11.39
N LEU A 266 15.87 -5.38 11.29
CA LEU A 266 15.41 -4.13 11.86
C LEU A 266 14.19 -4.40 12.74
N THR A 267 14.25 -3.97 13.98
CA THR A 267 13.12 -3.97 14.91
C THR A 267 12.65 -2.53 15.12
N VAL A 268 11.36 -2.29 14.95
CA VAL A 268 10.76 -0.96 15.17
C VAL A 268 9.69 -1.04 16.23
N ARG A 269 9.81 -0.16 17.25
CA ARG A 269 8.75 0.05 18.23
C ARG A 269 7.93 1.28 17.86
N THR A 270 6.60 1.15 17.84
CA THR A 270 5.70 2.25 17.47
C THR A 270 4.45 2.27 18.35
N LYS A 271 3.80 3.44 18.46
CA LYS A 271 2.49 3.56 19.12
C LYS A 271 1.35 3.15 18.20
N VAL A 272 1.37 3.64 16.96
CA VAL A 272 0.37 3.32 15.94
C VAL A 272 1.06 2.68 14.75
N LEU A 273 0.49 1.57 14.28
CA LEU A 273 0.93 0.83 13.10
C LEU A 273 -0.05 1.08 11.96
N ILE A 274 0.45 1.39 10.77
CA ILE A 274 -0.35 1.50 9.54
C ILE A 274 0.07 0.39 8.59
N ASP A 275 -0.87 -0.48 8.24
CA ASP A 275 -0.71 -1.43 7.12
C ASP A 275 -1.03 -0.71 5.81
N ALA A 276 -0.01 -0.46 5.02
CA ALA A 276 -0.09 0.09 3.67
C ALA A 276 0.57 -0.88 2.66
N THR A 277 0.62 -2.17 2.99
CA THR A 277 1.12 -3.21 2.08
C THR A 277 0.14 -3.47 0.95
N GLU A 278 0.63 -3.92 -0.19
CA GLU A 278 -0.19 -4.17 -1.39
C GLU A 278 -1.33 -5.17 -1.17
N LEU A 279 -1.15 -6.15 -0.28
CA LEU A 279 -2.07 -7.27 -0.07
C LEU A 279 -2.65 -7.37 1.34
N GLY A 280 -2.34 -6.43 2.27
CA GLY A 280 -2.79 -6.48 3.66
C GLY A 280 -2.07 -7.53 4.51
N ASP A 281 -0.79 -7.76 4.24
CA ASP A 281 -0.01 -8.81 4.91
C ASP A 281 0.23 -8.50 6.40
N VAL A 282 0.37 -7.22 6.78
CA VAL A 282 0.53 -6.81 8.17
C VAL A 282 -0.74 -7.04 8.97
N ALA A 283 -1.90 -6.64 8.44
CA ALA A 283 -3.19 -6.84 9.11
C ALA A 283 -3.45 -8.34 9.35
N ALA A 284 -3.16 -9.19 8.36
CA ALA A 284 -3.29 -10.64 8.49
C ALA A 284 -2.37 -11.19 9.59
N ALA A 285 -1.10 -10.78 9.63
CA ALA A 285 -0.14 -11.17 10.65
C ALA A 285 -0.52 -10.68 12.06
N CYS A 286 -1.19 -9.53 12.16
CA CYS A 286 -1.75 -9.01 13.41
C CYS A 286 -3.04 -9.70 13.85
N GLY A 287 -3.52 -10.70 13.11
CA GLY A 287 -4.72 -11.47 13.46
C GLY A 287 -6.04 -10.75 13.14
N VAL A 288 -6.02 -9.72 12.30
CA VAL A 288 -7.23 -9.08 11.79
C VAL A 288 -8.00 -10.06 10.90
N LYS A 289 -9.30 -10.20 11.11
CA LYS A 289 -10.15 -10.95 10.20
C LYS A 289 -10.36 -10.20 8.90
N TYR A 290 -10.42 -10.94 7.80
CA TYR A 290 -10.56 -10.36 6.46
C TYR A 290 -11.34 -11.31 5.54
N ARG A 291 -11.70 -10.78 4.37
CA ARG A 291 -12.34 -11.49 3.27
C ARG A 291 -11.48 -11.42 2.03
N VAL A 292 -11.53 -12.46 1.20
CA VAL A 292 -10.87 -12.56 -0.10
C VAL A 292 -11.88 -13.03 -1.13
N GLY A 293 -11.78 -12.57 -2.36
CA GLY A 293 -12.73 -12.92 -3.41
C GLY A 293 -14.08 -12.20 -3.29
N MET A 294 -15.10 -12.69 -3.98
CA MET A 294 -16.41 -12.05 -4.03
C MET A 294 -17.27 -12.40 -2.81
N ASP A 295 -17.82 -11.37 -2.18
CA ASP A 295 -18.79 -11.51 -1.10
C ASP A 295 -20.15 -11.98 -1.65
N SER A 296 -20.93 -12.71 -0.86
CA SER A 296 -22.29 -13.10 -1.26
C SER A 296 -23.31 -11.98 -1.01
N ARG A 297 -24.39 -11.99 -1.81
CA ARG A 297 -25.56 -11.11 -1.60
C ARG A 297 -26.13 -11.23 -0.20
N GLY A 298 -26.14 -12.46 0.35
CA GLY A 298 -26.66 -12.71 1.71
C GLY A 298 -25.84 -12.07 2.81
N GLU A 299 -24.52 -11.84 2.59
CA GLU A 299 -23.62 -11.21 3.54
C GLU A 299 -23.63 -9.70 3.45
N THR A 300 -23.72 -9.13 2.23
CA THR A 300 -23.56 -7.70 1.99
C THR A 300 -24.87 -6.96 1.76
N GLY A 301 -25.93 -7.66 1.37
CA GLY A 301 -27.21 -7.05 0.95
C GLY A 301 -27.19 -6.46 -0.45
N GLU A 302 -26.06 -6.45 -1.14
CA GLU A 302 -25.91 -5.85 -2.47
C GLU A 302 -26.57 -6.71 -3.55
N ASP A 303 -27.56 -6.16 -4.26
CA ASP A 303 -28.35 -6.91 -5.26
C ASP A 303 -27.51 -7.48 -6.40
N ILE A 304 -26.41 -6.82 -6.75
CA ILE A 304 -25.51 -7.23 -7.84
C ILE A 304 -24.45 -8.24 -7.40
N ALA A 305 -24.32 -8.50 -6.09
CA ALA A 305 -23.39 -9.51 -5.59
C ALA A 305 -23.85 -10.93 -5.99
N PRO A 306 -22.93 -11.89 -6.16
CA PRO A 306 -23.28 -13.27 -6.43
C PRO A 306 -24.10 -13.89 -5.29
N GLU A 307 -24.89 -14.92 -5.58
CA GLU A 307 -25.70 -15.60 -4.55
C GLU A 307 -24.83 -16.25 -3.47
N LYS A 308 -23.64 -16.72 -3.84
CA LYS A 308 -22.67 -17.37 -2.94
C LYS A 308 -21.34 -16.69 -3.06
N ALA A 309 -20.68 -16.51 -1.92
CA ALA A 309 -19.29 -16.08 -1.89
C ALA A 309 -18.36 -17.09 -2.62
N ASN A 310 -17.29 -16.57 -3.19
CA ASN A 310 -16.26 -17.36 -3.85
C ASN A 310 -14.89 -16.73 -3.60
N ASP A 311 -13.82 -17.39 -4.04
CA ASP A 311 -12.43 -16.97 -3.88
C ASP A 311 -11.84 -16.27 -5.15
N ILE A 312 -12.71 -15.86 -6.07
CA ILE A 312 -12.31 -15.22 -7.31
C ILE A 312 -11.94 -13.77 -7.05
N VAL A 313 -10.71 -13.43 -7.38
CA VAL A 313 -10.16 -12.07 -7.34
C VAL A 313 -10.04 -11.50 -8.75
N GLN A 314 -9.85 -10.19 -8.86
CA GLN A 314 -9.59 -9.55 -10.14
C GLN A 314 -8.25 -9.99 -10.73
N ASP A 315 -8.17 -10.01 -12.06
CA ASP A 315 -6.93 -10.24 -12.78
C ASP A 315 -5.86 -9.23 -12.35
N MET A 316 -4.62 -9.68 -12.24
CA MET A 316 -3.47 -8.80 -12.06
C MET A 316 -2.78 -8.54 -13.40
N THR A 317 -1.96 -7.48 -13.47
CA THR A 317 -1.17 -7.16 -14.66
C THR A 317 0.30 -6.99 -14.29
N TYR A 318 1.20 -7.70 -14.94
CA TYR A 318 2.59 -7.29 -14.95
C TYR A 318 2.79 -6.29 -16.07
N VAL A 319 2.84 -5.00 -15.74
CA VAL A 319 2.95 -3.90 -16.70
C VAL A 319 4.33 -3.92 -17.37
N ALA A 320 4.44 -3.37 -18.56
CA ALA A 320 5.72 -3.05 -19.18
C ALA A 320 5.72 -1.61 -19.69
N ILE A 321 6.82 -0.92 -19.58
CA ILE A 321 7.03 0.33 -20.27
C ILE A 321 7.81 0.05 -21.55
N LEU A 322 7.16 0.30 -22.68
CA LEU A 322 7.78 0.16 -24.00
C LEU A 322 8.38 1.50 -24.43
N LYS A 323 9.45 1.42 -25.21
CA LYS A 323 10.11 2.58 -25.82
C LYS A 323 10.17 2.42 -27.33
N ASP A 324 9.93 3.50 -28.06
CA ASP A 324 10.15 3.59 -29.50
C ASP A 324 11.62 3.90 -29.78
N TYR A 325 12.34 2.92 -30.31
CA TYR A 325 13.75 3.02 -30.68
C TYR A 325 13.99 3.59 -32.08
N GLY A 326 12.91 4.00 -32.76
CA GLY A 326 12.94 4.62 -34.09
C GLY A 326 12.55 3.68 -35.21
N PRO A 327 12.22 4.24 -36.39
CA PRO A 327 11.57 3.50 -37.47
C PRO A 327 12.43 2.38 -38.08
N ASP A 328 13.74 2.46 -37.95
CA ASP A 328 14.69 1.47 -38.51
C ASP A 328 15.12 0.43 -37.46
N ALA A 329 14.64 0.53 -36.22
CA ALA A 329 15.00 -0.41 -35.16
C ALA A 329 14.20 -1.71 -35.27
N ASP A 330 14.85 -2.84 -34.99
CA ASP A 330 14.18 -4.13 -34.76
C ASP A 330 14.50 -4.59 -33.34
N MET A 331 13.54 -4.37 -32.45
CA MET A 331 13.58 -4.71 -31.03
C MET A 331 12.83 -6.01 -30.73
N THR A 332 12.56 -6.80 -31.78
CA THR A 332 11.81 -8.07 -31.64
C THR A 332 12.54 -8.98 -30.65
N ILE A 333 11.84 -9.31 -29.57
CA ILE A 333 12.37 -10.24 -28.56
C ILE A 333 12.39 -11.69 -29.10
N GLU A 334 13.17 -12.56 -28.46
CA GLU A 334 13.05 -13.99 -28.73
C GLU A 334 11.63 -14.49 -28.47
N ARG A 335 11.18 -15.46 -29.27
CA ARG A 335 9.85 -16.03 -29.10
C ARG A 335 9.71 -16.65 -27.70
N PRO A 336 8.80 -16.14 -26.85
CA PRO A 336 8.62 -16.69 -25.51
C PRO A 336 8.14 -18.15 -25.55
N GLU A 337 8.54 -18.93 -24.55
CA GLU A 337 8.05 -20.29 -24.37
C GLU A 337 6.54 -20.28 -24.13
N GLY A 338 5.81 -21.20 -24.76
CA GLY A 338 4.35 -21.28 -24.64
C GLY A 338 3.58 -20.17 -25.38
N TYR A 339 4.25 -19.35 -26.20
CA TYR A 339 3.57 -18.31 -26.96
C TYR A 339 2.47 -18.87 -27.86
N ASP A 340 1.27 -18.39 -27.67
CA ASP A 340 0.09 -18.64 -28.49
C ASP A 340 -0.55 -17.30 -28.93
N ALA A 341 -0.49 -17.03 -30.24
CA ALA A 341 -1.04 -15.80 -30.79
C ALA A 341 -2.56 -15.70 -30.63
N ASP A 342 -3.27 -16.82 -30.53
CA ASP A 342 -4.74 -16.85 -30.48
C ASP A 342 -5.28 -16.24 -29.19
N ILE A 343 -4.48 -16.18 -28.12
CA ILE A 343 -4.82 -15.50 -26.87
C ILE A 343 -5.01 -13.98 -27.08
N PHE A 344 -4.33 -13.38 -28.06
CA PHE A 344 -4.25 -11.93 -28.26
C PHE A 344 -4.99 -11.43 -29.50
N VAL A 345 -5.61 -12.30 -30.30
CA VAL A 345 -6.23 -11.91 -31.60
C VAL A 345 -7.33 -10.86 -31.46
N ASN A 346 -7.98 -10.79 -30.31
CA ASN A 346 -9.03 -9.82 -30.01
C ASN A 346 -8.54 -8.63 -29.17
N SER A 347 -7.23 -8.49 -28.93
CA SER A 347 -6.69 -7.31 -28.22
C SER A 347 -6.91 -6.01 -29.01
N CYS A 348 -6.93 -6.10 -30.33
CA CYS A 348 -7.22 -4.97 -31.21
C CYS A 348 -7.79 -5.47 -32.54
N ARG A 349 -8.21 -4.55 -33.42
CA ARG A 349 -8.75 -4.85 -34.73
C ARG A 349 -7.64 -5.35 -35.66
N GLY A 350 -7.61 -6.63 -35.90
CA GLY A 350 -6.64 -7.30 -36.76
C GLY A 350 -7.32 -8.24 -37.75
N PRO A 351 -6.58 -8.85 -38.70
CA PRO A 351 -7.12 -9.73 -39.72
C PRO A 351 -7.88 -10.95 -39.19
N ARG A 352 -7.53 -11.42 -37.98
CA ARG A 352 -8.15 -12.58 -37.35
C ARG A 352 -9.09 -12.23 -36.20
N SER A 353 -9.19 -10.95 -35.84
CA SER A 353 -10.07 -10.54 -34.76
C SER A 353 -11.56 -10.71 -35.13
N THR A 354 -12.34 -11.15 -34.15
CA THR A 354 -13.78 -11.35 -34.28
C THR A 354 -14.51 -10.35 -33.38
N VAL A 355 -14.63 -10.64 -32.10
CA VAL A 355 -15.22 -9.77 -31.08
C VAL A 355 -14.39 -9.93 -29.79
N ALA A 356 -14.03 -8.83 -29.16
CA ALA A 356 -13.38 -8.85 -27.86
C ALA A 356 -14.29 -9.50 -26.80
N ASN A 357 -13.71 -10.01 -25.71
CA ASN A 357 -14.44 -10.60 -24.57
C ASN A 357 -15.52 -9.67 -24.01
N TYR A 358 -15.28 -8.35 -24.09
CA TYR A 358 -16.24 -7.32 -23.65
C TYR A 358 -17.40 -7.06 -24.63
N GLY A 359 -17.49 -7.77 -25.76
CA GLY A 359 -18.51 -7.52 -26.80
C GLY A 359 -18.37 -6.14 -27.47
N ARG A 360 -17.21 -5.49 -27.41
CA ARG A 360 -16.96 -4.12 -27.85
C ARG A 360 -16.34 -4.06 -29.23
N ILE A 361 -16.47 -2.88 -29.86
CA ILE A 361 -15.73 -2.55 -31.09
C ILE A 361 -14.25 -2.49 -30.72
N LEU A 362 -13.43 -3.24 -31.43
CA LEU A 362 -11.98 -3.27 -31.21
C LEU A 362 -11.34 -1.99 -31.78
N TRP A 363 -10.38 -1.46 -31.03
CA TRP A 363 -9.51 -0.37 -31.47
C TRP A 363 -8.52 -0.86 -32.54
N SER A 364 -8.01 0.05 -33.35
CA SER A 364 -6.87 -0.27 -34.21
C SER A 364 -5.63 -0.60 -33.38
N PRO A 365 -4.63 -1.30 -33.97
CA PRO A 365 -3.35 -1.52 -33.29
C PRO A 365 -2.67 -0.24 -32.79
N GLN A 366 -2.75 0.84 -33.57
CA GLN A 366 -2.17 2.12 -33.18
C GLN A 366 -2.92 2.74 -31.98
N GLU A 367 -4.25 2.71 -31.98
CA GLU A 367 -5.05 3.21 -30.84
C GLU A 367 -4.76 2.40 -29.57
N MET A 368 -4.55 1.07 -29.68
CA MET A 368 -4.16 0.24 -28.56
C MET A 368 -2.79 0.66 -27.97
N ILE A 369 -1.80 0.92 -28.82
CA ILE A 369 -0.49 1.41 -28.36
C ILE A 369 -0.61 2.81 -27.77
N ASP A 370 -1.38 3.69 -28.41
CA ASP A 370 -1.57 5.08 -27.96
C ASP A 370 -2.38 5.21 -26.66
N TYR A 371 -3.04 4.14 -26.22
CA TYR A 371 -3.75 4.07 -24.94
C TYR A 371 -2.87 4.55 -23.78
N GLY A 372 -1.69 3.97 -23.64
CA GLY A 372 -0.74 4.25 -22.58
C GLY A 372 0.44 5.15 -23.02
N ARG A 373 0.29 6.00 -24.04
CA ARG A 373 1.36 6.90 -24.46
C ARG A 373 1.75 7.86 -23.32
N LEU A 374 3.01 7.86 -22.92
CA LEU A 374 3.55 8.71 -21.86
C LEU A 374 3.98 10.08 -22.39
N PRO A 375 4.13 11.10 -21.54
CA PRO A 375 4.64 12.41 -21.93
C PRO A 375 5.98 12.30 -22.68
N GLY A 376 6.21 13.19 -23.65
CA GLY A 376 7.37 13.09 -24.56
C GLY A 376 7.13 12.15 -25.76
N GLY A 377 6.11 11.29 -25.74
CA GLY A 377 5.60 10.52 -26.87
C GLY A 377 6.53 9.41 -27.39
N LYS A 378 7.55 9.02 -26.64
CA LYS A 378 8.48 7.94 -27.00
C LYS A 378 8.34 6.69 -26.16
N LYS A 379 7.63 6.76 -25.03
CA LYS A 379 7.36 5.63 -24.14
C LYS A 379 5.87 5.35 -24.07
N TYR A 380 5.52 4.11 -23.81
CA TYR A 380 4.15 3.62 -23.78
C TYR A 380 3.99 2.64 -22.62
N MET A 381 3.01 2.88 -21.76
CA MET A 381 2.61 1.95 -20.71
C MET A 381 1.77 0.82 -21.32
N LEU A 382 2.27 -0.40 -21.27
CA LEU A 382 1.54 -1.60 -21.69
C LEU A 382 0.79 -2.19 -20.50
N ASN A 383 -0.45 -1.73 -20.33
CA ASN A 383 -1.44 -2.21 -19.38
C ASN A 383 -2.79 -2.32 -20.10
N TRP A 384 -2.92 -3.37 -20.93
CA TRP A 384 -4.06 -3.52 -21.83
C TRP A 384 -4.98 -4.66 -21.40
N PRO A 385 -6.19 -4.35 -20.86
CA PRO A 385 -7.05 -5.37 -20.24
C PRO A 385 -7.82 -6.22 -21.26
N ILE A 386 -7.97 -5.75 -22.52
CA ILE A 386 -8.80 -6.41 -23.54
C ILE A 386 -7.97 -7.47 -24.26
N ASP A 387 -8.10 -8.73 -23.85
CA ASP A 387 -7.34 -9.86 -24.40
C ASP A 387 -5.82 -9.56 -24.52
N GLY A 388 -5.30 -8.72 -23.61
CA GLY A 388 -3.91 -8.27 -23.54
C GLY A 388 -3.10 -8.97 -22.46
N ASN A 389 -2.42 -8.18 -21.62
CA ASN A 389 -1.46 -8.69 -20.65
C ASN A 389 -2.00 -8.89 -19.23
N ASP A 390 -3.31 -8.89 -19.03
CA ASP A 390 -3.89 -9.33 -17.75
C ASP A 390 -3.65 -10.83 -17.53
N TYR A 391 -3.43 -11.21 -16.28
CA TYR A 391 -3.18 -12.58 -15.83
C TYR A 391 -3.99 -12.90 -14.58
N TYR A 392 -4.71 -14.02 -14.57
CA TYR A 392 -5.47 -14.47 -13.40
C TYR A 392 -4.63 -15.38 -12.50
N ALA A 393 -4.45 -14.94 -11.27
CA ALA A 393 -3.99 -15.77 -10.15
C ALA A 393 -4.44 -15.14 -8.83
N ASN A 394 -5.01 -15.93 -7.93
CA ASN A 394 -5.25 -15.48 -6.56
C ASN A 394 -3.97 -15.69 -5.74
N VAL A 395 -3.16 -14.64 -5.65
CA VAL A 395 -1.85 -14.67 -4.97
C VAL A 395 -1.92 -14.26 -3.49
N ILE A 396 -3.11 -13.89 -3.01
CA ILE A 396 -3.27 -13.24 -1.70
C ILE A 396 -2.79 -14.14 -0.56
N GLU A 397 -3.14 -15.43 -0.60
CA GLU A 397 -2.79 -16.41 0.45
C GLU A 397 -1.55 -17.26 0.09
N MET A 398 -0.89 -16.97 -1.02
CA MET A 398 0.33 -17.68 -1.44
C MET A 398 1.52 -17.30 -0.57
N SER A 399 2.44 -18.24 -0.39
CA SER A 399 3.77 -17.98 0.18
C SER A 399 4.59 -17.04 -0.72
N PRO A 400 5.63 -16.38 -0.20
CA PRO A 400 6.50 -15.54 -1.03
C PRO A 400 7.07 -16.26 -2.27
N GLU A 401 7.42 -17.54 -2.14
CA GLU A 401 7.93 -18.35 -3.24
C GLU A 401 6.85 -18.63 -4.29
N GLU A 402 5.63 -18.97 -3.86
CA GLU A 402 4.49 -19.17 -4.75
C GLU A 402 4.09 -17.87 -5.46
N ARG A 403 4.07 -16.73 -4.74
CA ARG A 403 3.86 -15.40 -5.34
C ARG A 403 4.91 -15.10 -6.40
N SER A 404 6.19 -15.32 -6.10
CA SER A 404 7.28 -15.09 -7.05
C SER A 404 7.10 -15.90 -8.33
N PHE A 405 6.71 -17.17 -8.22
CA PHE A 405 6.41 -18.01 -9.38
C PHE A 405 5.22 -17.48 -10.19
N ALA A 406 4.12 -17.06 -9.53
CA ALA A 406 2.95 -16.49 -10.20
C ALA A 406 3.30 -15.16 -10.90
N TYR A 407 4.17 -14.34 -10.31
CA TYR A 407 4.63 -13.08 -10.89
C TYR A 407 5.48 -13.30 -12.15
N GLU A 408 6.35 -14.30 -12.15
CA GLU A 408 7.09 -14.66 -13.37
C GLU A 408 6.16 -15.13 -14.49
N LYS A 409 5.09 -15.88 -14.17
CA LYS A 409 4.06 -16.26 -15.15
C LYS A 409 3.31 -15.04 -15.71
N ALA A 410 3.00 -14.05 -14.88
CA ALA A 410 2.40 -12.80 -15.33
C ALA A 410 3.35 -12.01 -16.26
N LYS A 411 4.67 -11.99 -15.96
CA LYS A 411 5.69 -11.43 -16.86
C LYS A 411 5.74 -12.18 -18.19
N ASP A 412 5.67 -13.52 -18.16
CA ASP A 412 5.68 -14.35 -19.37
C ASP A 412 4.49 -13.99 -20.29
N ILE A 413 3.29 -13.76 -19.73
CA ILE A 413 2.13 -13.30 -20.52
C ILE A 413 2.41 -11.93 -21.15
N THR A 414 3.00 -10.99 -20.39
CA THR A 414 3.36 -9.68 -20.94
C THR A 414 4.44 -9.78 -22.02
N ARG A 415 5.44 -10.66 -21.86
CA ARG A 415 6.43 -10.96 -22.93
C ARG A 415 5.76 -11.55 -24.18
N CYS A 416 4.82 -12.48 -24.00
CA CYS A 416 4.03 -13.04 -25.11
C CYS A 416 3.23 -11.94 -25.83
N PHE A 417 2.61 -11.04 -25.08
CA PHE A 417 1.84 -9.94 -25.68
C PHE A 417 2.77 -8.94 -26.41
N LEU A 418 3.92 -8.60 -25.85
CA LEU A 418 4.93 -7.80 -26.55
C LEU A 418 5.39 -8.46 -27.86
N TYR A 419 5.68 -9.76 -27.82
CA TYR A 419 6.07 -10.52 -29.01
C TYR A 419 4.96 -10.48 -30.08
N TYR A 420 3.69 -10.61 -29.69
CA TYR A 420 2.53 -10.44 -30.57
C TYR A 420 2.48 -9.05 -31.20
N ILE A 421 2.67 -8.00 -30.40
CA ILE A 421 2.71 -6.59 -30.85
C ILE A 421 3.81 -6.41 -31.90
N GLN A 422 4.98 -6.99 -31.67
CA GLN A 422 6.14 -6.84 -32.56
C GLN A 422 5.97 -7.63 -33.86
N THR A 423 5.49 -8.88 -33.79
CA THR A 423 5.49 -9.82 -34.94
C THR A 423 4.18 -9.84 -35.70
N GLU A 424 3.03 -9.85 -35.02
CA GLU A 424 1.72 -9.95 -35.67
C GLU A 424 1.13 -8.56 -36.00
N LEU A 425 1.41 -7.55 -35.17
CA LEU A 425 0.95 -6.17 -35.38
C LEU A 425 2.00 -5.28 -36.07
N GLY A 426 3.26 -5.73 -36.13
CA GLY A 426 4.32 -5.10 -36.90
C GLY A 426 5.08 -3.95 -36.20
N PHE A 427 4.87 -3.72 -34.90
CA PHE A 427 5.58 -2.68 -34.12
C PHE A 427 6.97 -3.14 -33.67
N LYS A 428 7.82 -3.54 -34.59
CA LYS A 428 9.18 -4.04 -34.31
C LYS A 428 10.09 -3.01 -33.65
N ASN A 429 9.81 -1.74 -33.83
CA ASN A 429 10.56 -0.63 -33.22
C ASN A 429 10.26 -0.42 -31.74
N LEU A 430 9.22 -1.07 -31.18
CA LEU A 430 8.90 -1.02 -29.75
C LEU A 430 9.63 -2.14 -29.02
N GLY A 431 10.36 -1.79 -27.96
CA GLY A 431 11.01 -2.74 -27.04
C GLY A 431 10.80 -2.31 -25.60
N ILE A 432 11.20 -3.15 -24.64
CA ILE A 432 11.22 -2.76 -23.23
C ILE A 432 12.12 -1.52 -23.08
N ALA A 433 11.66 -0.52 -22.34
CA ALA A 433 12.40 0.69 -22.09
C ALA A 433 13.64 0.38 -21.24
N ASP A 434 14.83 0.71 -21.76
CA ASP A 434 16.14 0.47 -21.12
C ASP A 434 16.52 1.54 -20.08
N ASP A 435 15.69 2.57 -19.96
CA ASP A 435 15.89 3.75 -19.12
C ASP A 435 14.72 4.02 -18.15
N GLU A 436 13.91 3.00 -17.86
CA GLU A 436 12.76 3.18 -16.97
C GLU A 436 12.98 2.45 -15.63
N PHE A 437 13.06 1.14 -15.63
CA PHE A 437 13.25 0.36 -14.41
C PHE A 437 14.68 -0.16 -14.27
N PRO A 438 15.34 0.05 -13.12
CA PRO A 438 16.70 -0.46 -12.88
C PRO A 438 16.69 -1.95 -12.47
N THR A 439 15.87 -2.75 -13.15
CA THR A 439 15.77 -4.20 -12.98
C THR A 439 16.52 -4.92 -14.10
N PRO A 440 17.01 -6.14 -13.89
CA PRO A 440 17.80 -6.84 -14.91
C PRO A 440 17.05 -7.09 -16.23
N ASP A 441 15.72 -7.19 -16.17
CA ASP A 441 14.84 -7.46 -17.32
C ASP A 441 14.06 -6.23 -17.80
N GLY A 442 14.25 -5.05 -17.16
CA GLY A 442 13.57 -3.80 -17.49
C GLY A 442 12.07 -3.77 -17.10
N PHE A 443 11.57 -4.81 -16.44
CA PHE A 443 10.21 -4.83 -15.92
C PHE A 443 10.07 -4.10 -14.59
N PRO A 444 8.84 -3.66 -14.22
CA PRO A 444 8.52 -3.14 -12.90
C PRO A 444 8.97 -4.05 -11.77
N PHE A 445 9.12 -3.49 -10.56
CA PHE A 445 9.52 -4.26 -9.37
C PHE A 445 8.44 -5.24 -8.91
N ILE A 446 7.17 -4.85 -9.04
CA ILE A 446 5.99 -5.61 -8.60
C ILE A 446 4.91 -5.61 -9.69
N PRO A 447 3.99 -6.57 -9.71
CA PRO A 447 2.82 -6.51 -10.57
C PRO A 447 1.79 -5.49 -10.02
N TYR A 448 0.85 -5.09 -10.87
CA TYR A 448 -0.32 -4.34 -10.47
C TYR A 448 -1.40 -5.28 -9.93
N HIS A 449 -1.67 -5.16 -8.64
CA HIS A 449 -2.76 -5.84 -7.96
C HIS A 449 -4.00 -4.94 -7.89
N ARG A 450 -5.18 -5.50 -8.26
CA ARG A 450 -6.47 -4.79 -8.18
C ARG A 450 -7.23 -5.13 -6.91
N GLU A 451 -6.88 -6.22 -6.24
CA GLU A 451 -7.49 -6.67 -5.00
C GLU A 451 -6.46 -7.09 -3.96
N ALA A 452 -6.91 -7.04 -2.70
CA ALA A 452 -6.16 -7.43 -1.52
C ALA A 452 -7.09 -8.12 -0.50
N ARG A 453 -6.57 -8.47 0.66
CA ARG A 453 -7.41 -8.81 1.82
C ARG A 453 -8.25 -7.60 2.19
N ARG A 454 -9.56 -7.75 2.29
CA ARG A 454 -10.45 -6.69 2.76
C ARG A 454 -10.81 -6.99 4.21
N ILE A 455 -10.33 -6.15 5.14
CA ILE A 455 -10.48 -6.39 6.58
C ILE A 455 -11.94 -6.34 7.05
N GLU A 456 -12.23 -6.94 8.22
CA GLU A 456 -13.41 -6.64 9.01
C GLU A 456 -13.14 -5.38 9.85
N GLY A 457 -13.54 -4.21 9.31
CA GLY A 457 -13.42 -2.91 9.98
C GLY A 457 -14.62 -2.58 10.85
N GLU A 458 -14.55 -1.45 11.58
CA GLU A 458 -15.66 -0.92 12.39
C GLU A 458 -16.92 -0.75 11.55
N VAL A 459 -16.77 -0.32 10.30
CA VAL A 459 -17.82 -0.33 9.29
C VAL A 459 -17.34 -1.03 8.03
N THR A 460 -18.27 -1.65 7.28
CA THR A 460 -18.00 -2.15 5.93
C THR A 460 -18.70 -1.24 4.92
N PHE A 461 -17.90 -0.60 4.05
CA PHE A 461 -18.42 0.28 3.03
C PHE A 461 -18.87 -0.51 1.80
N THR A 462 -20.14 -0.38 1.44
CA THR A 462 -20.79 -1.12 0.36
C THR A 462 -21.15 -0.21 -0.80
N VAL A 463 -21.49 -0.79 -1.95
CA VAL A 463 -21.99 -0.02 -3.09
C VAL A 463 -23.33 0.69 -2.77
N ASP A 464 -24.16 0.12 -1.93
CA ASP A 464 -25.43 0.75 -1.52
C ASP A 464 -25.21 2.00 -0.67
N HIS A 465 -24.18 2.02 0.19
CA HIS A 465 -23.79 3.23 0.91
C HIS A 465 -23.30 4.35 -0.02
N ALA A 466 -22.64 4.00 -1.13
CA ALA A 466 -22.23 4.97 -2.14
C ALA A 466 -23.41 5.43 -3.01
N ALA A 467 -24.29 4.50 -3.44
CA ALA A 467 -25.41 4.79 -4.33
C ALA A 467 -26.56 5.54 -3.65
N LYS A 468 -26.79 5.26 -2.37
CA LYS A 468 -27.93 5.79 -1.60
C LYS A 468 -27.48 6.32 -0.23
N PRO A 469 -26.52 7.25 -0.16
CA PRO A 469 -25.86 7.65 1.09
C PRO A 469 -26.82 8.25 2.13
N PHE A 470 -27.98 8.75 1.71
CA PHE A 470 -28.96 9.43 2.57
C PHE A 470 -30.15 8.55 2.96
N ASP A 471 -30.22 7.32 2.44
CA ASP A 471 -31.34 6.40 2.66
C ASP A 471 -30.94 5.21 3.56
N SER A 472 -29.68 5.17 4.02
CA SER A 472 -29.16 4.15 4.90
C SER A 472 -29.41 4.49 6.38
N ASP A 473 -29.66 3.46 7.20
CA ASP A 473 -29.68 3.58 8.68
C ASP A 473 -28.28 3.88 9.26
N GLU A 474 -27.24 3.67 8.46
CA GLU A 474 -25.86 4.07 8.75
C GLU A 474 -25.45 5.23 7.83
N PRO A 475 -25.55 6.48 8.28
CA PRO A 475 -25.22 7.65 7.47
C PRO A 475 -23.71 7.85 7.35
N LEU A 476 -23.02 6.87 6.74
CA LEU A 476 -21.56 6.80 6.63
C LEU A 476 -20.95 8.00 5.92
N TYR A 477 -21.70 8.67 5.04
CA TYR A 477 -21.25 9.89 4.37
C TYR A 477 -20.83 11.00 5.36
N ARG A 478 -21.36 10.98 6.60
CA ARG A 478 -20.99 11.93 7.66
C ARG A 478 -19.54 11.70 8.12
N THR A 479 -19.01 10.51 7.98
CA THR A 479 -17.67 10.12 8.44
C THR A 479 -16.63 10.10 7.30
N GLY A 480 -16.93 10.73 6.16
CA GLY A 480 -16.10 10.75 4.97
C GLY A 480 -14.71 11.34 5.22
N ILE A 481 -13.67 10.67 4.69
CA ILE A 481 -12.26 11.06 4.83
C ILE A 481 -11.49 11.05 3.48
N ALA A 482 -12.11 10.56 2.44
CA ALA A 482 -11.59 10.51 1.08
C ALA A 482 -12.77 10.55 0.11
N VAL A 483 -12.56 10.97 -1.13
CA VAL A 483 -13.62 11.03 -2.15
C VAL A 483 -13.21 10.32 -3.43
N GLY A 484 -14.20 9.79 -4.17
CA GLY A 484 -14.03 9.20 -5.48
C GLY A 484 -15.18 9.51 -6.43
N ASP A 485 -14.91 9.50 -7.75
CA ASP A 485 -15.91 9.73 -8.80
C ASP A 485 -15.86 8.69 -9.93
N TYR A 486 -15.12 7.60 -9.74
CA TYR A 486 -14.98 6.56 -10.74
C TYR A 486 -16.03 5.45 -10.55
N PRO A 487 -16.60 4.89 -11.63
CA PRO A 487 -17.52 3.76 -11.52
C PRO A 487 -16.83 2.53 -10.92
N VAL A 488 -17.62 1.53 -10.53
CA VAL A 488 -17.06 0.22 -10.18
C VAL A 488 -16.45 -0.39 -11.44
N ASP A 489 -15.18 -0.75 -11.36
CA ASP A 489 -14.46 -1.33 -12.49
C ASP A 489 -13.71 -2.59 -12.05
N HIS A 490 -14.20 -3.74 -12.50
CA HIS A 490 -13.64 -5.06 -12.21
C HIS A 490 -13.05 -5.69 -13.47
N HIS A 491 -11.94 -6.38 -13.28
CA HIS A 491 -11.24 -7.13 -14.32
C HIS A 491 -11.21 -8.61 -13.96
N HIS A 492 -11.99 -9.44 -14.66
CA HIS A 492 -12.09 -10.89 -14.41
C HIS A 492 -11.97 -11.74 -15.68
N TYR A 493 -11.64 -11.14 -16.83
CA TYR A 493 -11.77 -11.82 -18.12
C TYR A 493 -10.73 -12.91 -18.37
N ARG A 494 -9.66 -12.96 -17.58
CA ARG A 494 -8.70 -14.08 -17.60
C ARG A 494 -9.11 -15.23 -16.67
N ASN A 495 -10.07 -15.01 -15.78
CA ASN A 495 -10.64 -16.10 -14.98
C ASN A 495 -11.45 -17.04 -15.89
N PRO A 496 -11.28 -18.38 -15.80
CA PRO A 496 -12.03 -19.34 -16.61
C PRO A 496 -13.55 -19.25 -16.44
N ASP A 497 -14.03 -18.83 -15.29
CA ASP A 497 -15.46 -18.74 -14.95
C ASP A 497 -16.05 -17.32 -15.18
N TRP A 498 -15.31 -16.42 -15.81
CA TRP A 498 -15.69 -15.01 -15.97
C TRP A 498 -17.12 -14.80 -16.50
N ALA A 499 -17.57 -15.65 -17.41
CA ALA A 499 -18.91 -15.53 -18.02
C ALA A 499 -20.07 -15.75 -17.04
N ASN A 500 -19.79 -16.32 -15.86
CA ASN A 500 -20.76 -16.58 -14.81
C ASN A 500 -20.69 -15.55 -13.66
N LEU A 501 -19.74 -14.59 -13.75
CA LEU A 501 -19.57 -13.54 -12.75
C LEU A 501 -20.51 -12.36 -13.03
N PRO A 502 -20.83 -11.53 -12.04
CA PRO A 502 -21.55 -10.29 -12.24
C PRO A 502 -20.81 -9.36 -13.23
N GLU A 503 -21.55 -8.67 -14.10
CA GLU A 503 -20.97 -7.65 -15.00
C GLU A 503 -20.69 -6.38 -14.18
N LEU A 504 -19.43 -6.18 -13.83
CA LEU A 504 -18.95 -5.08 -12.98
C LEU A 504 -17.98 -4.15 -13.73
N HIS A 505 -17.89 -4.26 -15.05
CA HIS A 505 -17.06 -3.37 -15.85
C HIS A 505 -17.77 -2.04 -16.09
N PHE A 506 -17.21 -0.95 -15.54
CA PHE A 506 -17.82 0.39 -15.55
C PHE A 506 -19.27 0.41 -15.02
N TYR A 507 -19.56 -0.40 -13.98
CA TYR A 507 -20.87 -0.34 -13.32
C TYR A 507 -21.05 1.03 -12.64
N PRO A 508 -22.10 1.80 -13.03
CA PRO A 508 -22.23 3.20 -12.64
C PRO A 508 -22.64 3.34 -11.18
N ILE A 509 -21.90 4.16 -10.43
CA ILE A 509 -22.24 4.63 -9.09
C ILE A 509 -22.07 6.14 -9.02
N PRO A 510 -22.76 6.85 -8.10
CA PRO A 510 -22.49 8.27 -7.85
C PRO A 510 -21.07 8.48 -7.33
N SER A 511 -20.57 9.70 -7.44
CA SER A 511 -19.39 10.09 -6.65
C SER A 511 -19.68 9.91 -5.16
N PHE A 512 -18.68 9.47 -4.42
CA PHE A 512 -18.83 8.96 -3.05
C PHE A 512 -17.73 9.51 -2.14
N ASN A 513 -17.92 9.34 -0.84
CA ASN A 513 -16.85 9.49 0.14
C ASN A 513 -16.65 8.20 0.95
N VAL A 514 -15.40 7.91 1.30
CA VAL A 514 -14.99 6.74 2.05
C VAL A 514 -15.14 7.02 3.55
N PRO A 515 -15.83 6.16 4.32
CA PRO A 515 -16.02 6.37 5.75
C PRO A 515 -14.75 6.01 6.56
N MET A 516 -14.43 6.81 7.60
CA MET A 516 -13.25 6.61 8.45
C MET A 516 -13.19 5.22 9.09
N GLY A 517 -14.34 4.71 9.55
CA GLY A 517 -14.40 3.41 10.22
C GLY A 517 -14.02 2.22 9.36
N SER A 518 -13.93 2.38 8.01
CA SER A 518 -13.44 1.33 7.12
C SER A 518 -11.93 1.10 7.22
N LEU A 519 -11.17 2.04 7.81
CA LEU A 519 -9.73 1.93 8.01
C LEU A 519 -9.37 1.25 9.34
N ILE A 520 -10.33 1.10 10.26
CA ILE A 520 -10.09 0.69 11.65
C ILE A 520 -10.53 -0.75 11.85
N PRO A 521 -9.62 -1.71 12.10
CA PRO A 521 -9.98 -3.10 12.39
C PRO A 521 -10.85 -3.23 13.65
N LYS A 522 -11.90 -4.07 13.59
CA LYS A 522 -12.84 -4.27 14.71
C LYS A 522 -12.21 -4.80 15.99
N ALA A 523 -11.27 -5.72 15.87
CA ALA A 523 -10.75 -6.50 17.00
C ALA A 523 -9.32 -6.17 17.41
N VAL A 524 -8.65 -5.26 16.69
CA VAL A 524 -7.23 -4.93 16.90
C VAL A 524 -7.09 -3.43 17.11
N ASP A 525 -6.56 -3.06 18.27
CA ASP A 525 -6.34 -1.64 18.63
C ASP A 525 -5.02 -1.11 18.06
N ASP A 526 -4.99 0.19 17.75
CA ASP A 526 -3.81 0.95 17.32
C ASP A 526 -3.15 0.38 16.05
N LEU A 527 -3.96 -0.25 15.21
CA LEU A 527 -3.68 -0.62 13.84
C LEU A 527 -4.65 0.11 12.93
N ILE A 528 -4.13 0.72 11.89
CA ILE A 528 -4.90 1.32 10.79
C ILE A 528 -4.56 0.55 9.53
N VAL A 529 -5.57 0.24 8.71
CA VAL A 529 -5.37 -0.42 7.43
C VAL A 529 -5.71 0.56 6.32
N ALA A 530 -4.80 0.70 5.40
CA ALA A 530 -4.92 1.58 4.25
C ALA A 530 -4.84 0.75 2.95
N GLU A 531 -4.49 1.35 1.84
CA GLU A 531 -4.39 0.74 0.52
C GLU A 531 -5.73 0.11 0.09
N LYS A 532 -5.68 -0.98 -0.66
CA LYS A 532 -6.84 -1.74 -1.14
C LYS A 532 -7.46 -2.64 -0.06
N SER A 533 -6.84 -2.70 1.12
CA SER A 533 -7.18 -3.63 2.19
C SER A 533 -8.20 -3.10 3.19
N ILE A 534 -8.70 -1.88 3.02
CA ILE A 534 -9.75 -1.31 3.87
C ILE A 534 -11.03 -2.17 3.89
N SER A 535 -11.91 -1.93 4.88
CA SER A 535 -13.17 -2.67 5.02
C SER A 535 -14.22 -2.21 4.02
N VAL A 536 -14.20 -2.85 2.86
CA VAL A 536 -15.16 -2.64 1.76
C VAL A 536 -15.65 -3.99 1.24
N THR A 537 -16.80 -3.99 0.55
CA THR A 537 -17.21 -5.17 -0.22
C THR A 537 -16.34 -5.34 -1.46
N ASN A 538 -16.30 -6.56 -2.02
CA ASN A 538 -15.61 -6.81 -3.27
C ASN A 538 -16.07 -5.83 -4.37
N ILE A 539 -17.38 -5.61 -4.48
CA ILE A 539 -17.94 -4.70 -5.49
C ILE A 539 -17.43 -3.28 -5.29
N MET A 540 -17.51 -2.75 -4.06
CA MET A 540 -17.08 -1.39 -3.76
C MET A 540 -15.55 -1.21 -3.92
N ASN A 541 -14.76 -2.28 -3.73
CA ASN A 541 -13.33 -2.26 -4.00
C ASN A 541 -13.02 -1.83 -5.44
N GLY A 542 -13.88 -2.16 -6.42
CA GLY A 542 -13.71 -1.75 -7.82
C GLY A 542 -13.59 -0.24 -8.03
N SER A 543 -14.10 0.57 -7.09
CA SER A 543 -13.95 2.04 -7.12
C SER A 543 -12.93 2.55 -6.10
N THR A 544 -12.89 1.96 -4.90
CA THR A 544 -12.00 2.46 -3.83
C THR A 544 -10.53 2.12 -4.04
N ARG A 545 -10.22 1.14 -4.89
CA ARG A 545 -8.84 0.76 -5.26
C ARG A 545 -8.12 1.76 -6.16
N LEU A 546 -8.82 2.77 -6.69
CA LEU A 546 -8.22 3.69 -7.65
C LEU A 546 -7.24 4.64 -6.98
N GLN A 547 -6.20 5.00 -7.70
CA GLN A 547 -5.03 5.71 -7.21
C GLN A 547 -5.37 6.99 -6.41
N PRO A 548 -6.28 7.88 -6.89
CA PRO A 548 -6.63 9.09 -6.14
C PRO A 548 -7.29 8.79 -4.79
N VAL A 549 -8.16 7.77 -4.75
CA VAL A 549 -8.87 7.37 -3.54
C VAL A 549 -7.90 6.75 -2.54
N VAL A 550 -7.03 5.85 -3.02
CA VAL A 550 -6.00 5.19 -2.21
C VAL A 550 -5.03 6.20 -1.58
N MET A 551 -4.59 7.21 -2.33
CA MET A 551 -3.73 8.27 -1.78
C MET A 551 -4.44 9.10 -0.70
N GLN A 552 -5.72 9.42 -0.88
CA GLN A 552 -6.51 10.15 0.11
C GLN A 552 -6.78 9.29 1.36
N ILE A 553 -7.05 7.99 1.20
CA ILE A 553 -7.15 7.03 2.30
C ILE A 553 -5.85 7.03 3.11
N GLY A 554 -4.71 6.96 2.45
CA GLY A 554 -3.40 7.04 3.10
C GLY A 554 -3.21 8.36 3.85
N GLN A 555 -3.56 9.49 3.23
CA GLN A 555 -3.48 10.79 3.89
C GLN A 555 -4.35 10.84 5.15
N ALA A 556 -5.57 10.32 5.11
CA ALA A 556 -6.46 10.26 6.26
C ALA A 556 -5.95 9.31 7.35
N ALA A 557 -5.37 8.17 6.96
CA ALA A 557 -4.71 7.24 7.90
C ALA A 557 -3.57 7.93 8.65
N GLY A 558 -2.78 8.76 7.95
CA GLY A 558 -1.72 9.56 8.55
C GLY A 558 -2.23 10.60 9.55
N VAL A 559 -3.33 11.30 9.24
CA VAL A 559 -4.00 12.23 10.18
C VAL A 559 -4.48 11.49 11.41
N LEU A 560 -5.23 10.40 11.22
CA LEU A 560 -5.81 9.59 12.29
C LEU A 560 -4.72 9.06 13.24
N ALA A 561 -3.64 8.52 12.69
CA ALA A 561 -2.51 8.02 13.45
C ALA A 561 -1.81 9.12 14.26
N ALA A 562 -1.57 10.28 13.64
CA ALA A 562 -0.94 11.41 14.32
C ALA A 562 -1.76 11.93 15.48
N LEU A 563 -3.08 12.09 15.30
CA LEU A 563 -4.00 12.52 16.35
C LEU A 563 -4.06 11.51 17.51
N ALA A 564 -4.11 10.20 17.20
CA ALA A 564 -4.07 9.15 18.22
C ALA A 564 -2.80 9.23 19.06
N VAL A 565 -1.64 9.43 18.43
CA VAL A 565 -0.34 9.59 19.10
C VAL A 565 -0.30 10.87 19.95
N GLU A 566 -0.76 12.00 19.40
CA GLU A 566 -0.76 13.30 20.08
C GLU A 566 -1.64 13.29 21.33
N LYS A 567 -2.85 12.74 21.22
CA LYS A 567 -3.82 12.70 22.33
C LYS A 567 -3.55 11.56 23.32
N GLY A 568 -2.73 10.57 22.95
CA GLY A 568 -2.54 9.36 23.73
C GLY A 568 -3.80 8.50 23.81
N GLU A 569 -4.64 8.56 22.79
CA GLU A 569 -5.90 7.82 22.66
C GLU A 569 -5.72 6.63 21.72
N LYS A 570 -6.63 5.65 21.81
CA LYS A 570 -6.69 4.58 20.81
C LYS A 570 -7.19 5.16 19.49
N VAL A 571 -6.77 4.57 18.39
CA VAL A 571 -7.18 4.96 17.03
C VAL A 571 -8.71 5.05 16.89
N ARG A 572 -9.44 4.08 17.44
CA ARG A 572 -10.92 4.04 17.36
C ARG A 572 -11.64 5.11 18.18
N ASP A 573 -10.97 5.68 19.16
CA ASP A 573 -11.54 6.70 20.08
C ASP A 573 -11.30 8.12 19.58
N VAL A 574 -10.48 8.31 18.53
CA VAL A 574 -10.24 9.62 17.91
C VAL A 574 -11.54 10.11 17.26
N PRO A 575 -12.04 11.30 17.63
CA PRO A 575 -13.27 11.83 17.06
C PRO A 575 -13.18 12.03 15.54
N VAL A 576 -14.20 11.60 14.81
CA VAL A 576 -14.29 11.76 13.35
C VAL A 576 -14.09 13.22 12.92
N ARG A 577 -14.72 14.17 13.65
CA ARG A 577 -14.66 15.59 13.32
C ARG A 577 -13.26 16.17 13.43
N ASP A 578 -12.46 15.70 14.38
CA ASP A 578 -11.07 16.15 14.54
C ASP A 578 -10.22 15.73 13.34
N VAL A 579 -10.43 14.49 12.84
CA VAL A 579 -9.77 14.03 11.60
C VAL A 579 -10.22 14.85 10.40
N GLN A 580 -11.52 15.10 10.27
CA GLN A 580 -12.08 15.90 9.18
C GLN A 580 -11.59 17.34 9.20
N ASP A 581 -11.46 17.97 10.37
CA ASP A 581 -10.93 19.33 10.50
C ASP A 581 -9.48 19.44 10.00
N VAL A 582 -8.63 18.49 10.35
CA VAL A 582 -7.25 18.45 9.86
C VAL A 582 -7.19 18.20 8.35
N LEU A 583 -8.04 17.32 7.83
CA LEU A 583 -8.13 17.06 6.38
C LEU A 583 -8.58 18.32 5.63
N LEU A 584 -9.61 19.00 6.11
CA LEU A 584 -10.11 20.25 5.51
C LEU A 584 -9.06 21.35 5.53
N ALA A 585 -8.38 21.54 6.66
CA ALA A 585 -7.27 22.50 6.78
C ALA A 585 -6.10 22.16 5.83
N SER A 586 -5.97 20.89 5.44
CA SER A 586 -5.01 20.42 4.43
C SER A 586 -5.57 20.49 3.00
N GLY A 587 -6.72 21.10 2.80
CA GLY A 587 -7.38 21.26 1.50
C GLY A 587 -7.93 19.96 0.91
N VAL A 588 -8.29 18.96 1.73
CA VAL A 588 -8.82 17.67 1.28
C VAL A 588 -10.35 17.70 1.24
N TYR A 589 -10.94 17.12 0.20
CA TYR A 589 -12.39 16.91 0.16
C TYR A 589 -12.81 15.81 1.14
N ILE A 590 -13.86 16.08 1.92
CA ILE A 590 -14.59 15.06 2.70
C ILE A 590 -15.97 14.77 2.09
N MET A 591 -16.45 15.64 1.21
CA MET A 591 -17.66 15.49 0.39
C MET A 591 -17.31 15.68 -1.08
N PRO A 592 -17.86 14.88 -2.02
CA PRO A 592 -17.44 14.86 -3.42
C PRO A 592 -18.09 15.97 -4.26
N TYR A 593 -17.98 17.24 -3.87
CA TYR A 593 -18.56 18.38 -4.57
C TYR A 593 -17.61 18.92 -5.65
N LEU A 594 -17.89 18.61 -6.94
CA LEU A 594 -16.99 18.91 -8.05
C LEU A 594 -16.87 20.42 -8.35
N ASP A 595 -17.90 21.20 -8.05
CA ASP A 595 -17.96 22.65 -8.30
C ASP A 595 -17.28 23.50 -7.20
N LEU A 596 -16.72 22.86 -6.17
CA LEU A 596 -15.88 23.48 -5.17
C LEU A 596 -14.41 23.13 -5.37
N LYS A 597 -13.52 24.06 -5.09
CA LYS A 597 -12.08 23.82 -5.17
C LYS A 597 -11.41 24.11 -3.83
N PRO A 598 -10.39 23.34 -3.43
CA PRO A 598 -9.52 23.73 -2.33
C PRO A 598 -8.99 25.14 -2.58
N GLY A 599 -9.11 26.03 -1.57
CA GLY A 599 -8.76 27.45 -1.67
C GLY A 599 -9.91 28.39 -2.03
N ASP A 600 -11.09 27.88 -2.40
CA ASP A 600 -12.30 28.72 -2.47
C ASP A 600 -12.67 29.23 -1.06
N GLU A 601 -13.11 30.47 -0.96
CA GLU A 601 -13.41 31.17 0.32
C GLU A 601 -14.31 30.37 1.27
N ASN A 602 -15.27 29.60 0.72
CA ASN A 602 -16.23 28.84 1.50
C ASN A 602 -16.02 27.33 1.41
N PHE A 603 -14.89 26.86 0.90
CA PHE A 603 -14.62 25.44 0.70
C PHE A 603 -14.88 24.62 1.98
N GLU A 604 -14.18 24.94 3.07
CA GLU A 604 -14.30 24.20 4.32
C GLU A 604 -15.73 24.25 4.89
N ALA A 605 -16.37 25.42 4.90
CA ALA A 605 -17.71 25.57 5.44
C ALA A 605 -18.74 24.73 4.66
N ILE A 606 -18.63 24.68 3.34
CA ILE A 606 -19.54 23.89 2.51
C ILE A 606 -19.27 22.39 2.68
N GLN A 607 -18.02 21.98 2.77
CA GLN A 607 -17.65 20.59 3.06
C GLN A 607 -18.21 20.14 4.42
N ARG A 608 -18.06 20.95 5.48
CA ARG A 608 -18.61 20.68 6.82
C ARG A 608 -20.14 20.56 6.78
N ILE A 609 -20.82 21.50 6.15
CA ILE A 609 -22.30 21.47 6.05
C ILE A 609 -22.79 20.23 5.27
N GLY A 610 -22.10 19.87 4.20
CA GLY A 610 -22.37 18.64 3.46
C GLY A 610 -22.25 17.40 4.33
N ALA A 611 -21.18 17.31 5.13
CA ALA A 611 -20.95 16.20 6.06
C ALA A 611 -21.96 16.12 7.21
N THR A 612 -22.79 17.13 7.44
CA THR A 612 -23.96 17.03 8.36
C THR A 612 -25.20 16.45 7.70
N GLY A 613 -25.27 16.45 6.37
CA GLY A 613 -26.46 16.08 5.59
C GLY A 613 -27.53 17.18 5.48
N LEU A 614 -27.29 18.36 6.06
CA LEU A 614 -28.19 19.51 5.93
C LEU A 614 -28.29 19.98 4.48
N ILE A 615 -27.19 19.92 3.74
CA ILE A 615 -27.15 20.15 2.29
C ILE A 615 -26.57 18.90 1.63
N ARG A 616 -27.32 18.34 0.67
CA ARG A 616 -26.98 17.06 0.04
C ARG A 616 -26.34 17.19 -1.34
N GLY A 617 -26.29 18.39 -1.90
CA GLY A 617 -25.85 18.62 -3.26
C GLY A 617 -26.85 18.12 -4.32
N VAL A 618 -26.44 18.18 -5.58
CA VAL A 618 -27.23 17.76 -6.78
C VAL A 618 -26.42 16.77 -7.59
N GLY A 619 -27.02 15.61 -7.89
CA GLY A 619 -26.44 14.61 -8.79
C GLY A 619 -26.56 15.03 -10.25
N ARG A 620 -25.49 14.82 -11.05
CA ARG A 620 -25.48 15.07 -12.50
C ARG A 620 -24.76 13.93 -13.21
N ASN A 621 -25.36 13.41 -14.26
CA ASN A 621 -24.68 12.47 -15.14
C ASN A 621 -23.84 13.25 -16.17
N VAL A 622 -22.54 13.04 -16.16
CA VAL A 622 -21.58 13.69 -17.07
C VAL A 622 -20.71 12.59 -17.69
N ASP A 623 -20.87 12.37 -18.98
CA ASP A 623 -20.22 11.28 -19.71
C ASP A 623 -20.46 9.91 -19.04
N TRP A 624 -19.38 9.26 -18.58
CA TRP A 624 -19.41 7.98 -17.87
C TRP A 624 -19.50 8.14 -16.34
N SER A 625 -19.45 9.35 -15.80
CA SER A 625 -19.37 9.66 -14.39
C SER A 625 -20.69 10.22 -13.84
N ASN A 626 -21.14 9.71 -12.69
CA ASN A 626 -22.25 10.26 -11.92
C ASN A 626 -21.69 11.23 -10.87
N GLN A 627 -21.67 12.50 -11.22
CA GLN A 627 -21.03 13.54 -10.42
C GLN A 627 -21.98 14.13 -9.37
N THR A 628 -21.45 14.58 -8.25
CA THR A 628 -22.17 15.35 -7.23
C THR A 628 -21.65 16.79 -7.22
N TRP A 629 -22.58 17.73 -7.25
CA TRP A 629 -22.33 19.18 -7.28
C TRP A 629 -22.97 19.82 -6.05
N PHE A 630 -22.30 20.78 -5.44
CA PHE A 630 -22.92 21.62 -4.40
C PHE A 630 -24.06 22.45 -5.00
N ALA A 631 -23.87 22.99 -6.20
CA ALA A 631 -24.84 23.73 -7.00
C ALA A 631 -25.52 24.89 -6.22
N PRO A 632 -24.81 25.93 -5.81
CA PRO A 632 -25.32 27.00 -4.94
C PRO A 632 -26.53 27.75 -5.52
N ASP A 633 -26.67 27.77 -6.83
CA ASP A 633 -27.78 28.43 -7.54
C ASP A 633 -29.03 27.54 -7.74
N ASP A 634 -28.96 26.26 -7.33
CA ASP A 634 -30.09 25.34 -7.43
C ASP A 634 -31.18 25.73 -6.41
N PRO A 635 -32.46 25.89 -6.84
CA PRO A 635 -33.55 26.29 -5.94
C PRO A 635 -33.71 25.38 -4.72
N SER A 636 -33.43 24.07 -4.84
CA SER A 636 -33.51 23.13 -3.73
C SER A 636 -32.42 23.38 -2.68
N ILE A 637 -31.23 23.75 -3.12
CA ILE A 637 -30.12 24.12 -2.24
C ILE A 637 -30.38 25.45 -1.55
N ILE A 638 -30.86 26.44 -2.28
CA ILE A 638 -31.24 27.76 -1.72
C ILE A 638 -32.32 27.63 -0.64
N LEU A 639 -33.37 26.83 -0.90
CA LEU A 639 -34.44 26.59 0.07
C LEU A 639 -33.93 25.88 1.32
N ARG A 640 -33.04 24.89 1.21
CA ARG A 640 -32.44 24.19 2.35
C ARG A 640 -31.51 25.12 3.12
N ALA A 641 -30.66 25.87 2.45
CA ALA A 641 -29.75 26.83 3.07
C ALA A 641 -30.48 27.92 3.86
N ALA A 642 -31.67 28.33 3.40
CA ALA A 642 -32.51 29.31 4.11
C ALA A 642 -33.13 28.75 5.41
N GLN A 643 -33.19 27.45 5.59
CA GLN A 643 -33.73 26.79 6.78
C GLN A 643 -32.67 26.48 7.85
N ILE A 644 -31.39 26.66 7.56
CA ILE A 644 -30.28 26.36 8.47
C ILE A 644 -30.18 27.53 9.48
N ASP A 645 -30.15 27.17 10.75
CA ASP A 645 -29.88 28.15 11.82
C ASP A 645 -28.42 28.61 11.75
N ARG A 646 -28.20 29.86 11.39
CA ARG A 646 -26.86 30.42 11.20
C ARG A 646 -26.17 30.81 12.51
N THR A 647 -26.85 30.65 13.64
CA THR A 647 -26.30 30.96 14.98
C THR A 647 -25.63 29.72 15.61
N GLU A 648 -25.82 28.55 15.02
CA GLU A 648 -25.25 27.29 15.49
C GLU A 648 -24.21 26.72 14.51
N ASP A 649 -23.22 26.04 15.05
CA ASP A 649 -22.28 25.21 14.27
C ASP A 649 -22.71 23.73 14.34
N PRO A 650 -23.52 23.25 13.38
CA PRO A 650 -24.06 21.91 13.44
C PRO A 650 -23.00 20.82 13.24
N PHE A 651 -21.83 21.16 12.69
CA PHE A 651 -20.76 20.20 12.44
C PHE A 651 -20.05 19.77 13.73
N HIS A 652 -19.74 20.71 14.63
CA HIS A 652 -19.07 20.40 15.90
C HIS A 652 -20.04 20.15 17.06
N LYS A 653 -21.27 20.70 16.98
CA LYS A 653 -22.27 20.53 18.03
C LYS A 653 -22.78 19.09 18.12
N VAL A 654 -22.90 18.41 16.97
CA VAL A 654 -23.41 17.04 16.90
C VAL A 654 -22.24 16.07 16.89
N LYS A 655 -22.05 15.35 18.00
CA LYS A 655 -21.09 14.24 18.06
C LYS A 655 -21.61 13.06 17.26
N ILE A 656 -20.75 12.42 16.50
CA ILE A 656 -21.09 11.22 15.72
C ILE A 656 -20.12 10.08 16.02
N ASP A 657 -20.65 8.85 15.96
CA ASP A 657 -19.85 7.64 16.01
C ASP A 657 -19.24 7.30 14.62
N LEU A 658 -18.49 6.18 14.54
CA LEU A 658 -17.90 5.70 13.29
C LEU A 658 -18.93 5.26 12.25
N HIS A 659 -20.19 5.06 12.64
CA HIS A 659 -21.32 4.78 11.74
C HIS A 659 -22.04 6.06 11.28
N GLY A 660 -21.57 7.24 11.70
CA GLY A 660 -22.19 8.53 11.40
C GLY A 660 -23.46 8.85 12.19
N ARG A 661 -23.81 8.02 13.19
CA ARG A 661 -24.97 8.20 14.05
C ARG A 661 -24.66 9.25 15.12
N GLU A 662 -25.69 10.02 15.47
CA GLU A 662 -25.57 10.97 16.56
C GLU A 662 -25.43 10.25 17.90
N VAL A 663 -24.50 10.70 18.72
CA VAL A 663 -24.25 10.15 20.08
C VAL A 663 -24.68 11.19 21.10
N GLU A 664 -25.52 10.79 22.05
CA GLU A 664 -25.85 11.63 23.20
C GLU A 664 -24.60 11.80 24.10
N GLU A 665 -24.48 12.96 24.78
CA GLU A 665 -23.36 13.25 25.68
C GLU A 665 -23.32 12.32 26.90
#